data_4381112bc49a0e8cf9e2bc2ad3e16045
#
_entry.id   4381112bc49a0e8cf9e2bc2ad3e16045
#
_cell.length_a   1.000
_cell.length_b   1.000
_cell.length_c   1.000
_cell.angle_alpha   90.00
_cell.angle_beta   90.00
_cell.angle_gamma   90.00
#
_symmetry.space_group_name_H-M   'P 1'
#
loop_
_entity.id
_entity.type
_entity.pdbx_description
1 polymer ?
#
loop_
_entity_poly.entity_id
_entity_poly.type
_entity_poly.pdbx_seq_one_letter_code
_entity_poly.pdbx_strand_id
1 'polypeptide(L)'
;MKSSRFLLLTPVVLLLSATASAVESFDRHVLFANAPAATGGYSNTRTKVVAPSTLELVNGRLPIATDRFVSPPNALKLHWKSVTGGDWSVKINQPGRDWRKFQLIGDTLAFWCWSDTELTELNSPRVFMQEPSGRGSSSFPLVSGAERLPAKQWVRVKIPITRDNRLYRGTRDRVFEISDAVNLTFISGLDDGIEHTLYLDDFMLIDGAAPLDTSPPATPIGLTARGYERHCDLHWQASSDDDLLAWRIYRSENGTDYVPIATQRGDWTRFPDFVGAPGRTFHYKVSAVDLAGNESKLSAAVSAATRPFTDAALLDMVQEGCFRYFWEAAHPVAGMAPEILPGDENLIALGGNGFGVMALMVAVDRGFITREQGVERMLKIVRFLAKADRFHGVWPHFLDGETGRTLDYFGKYDNGGDLVETAFMIQGLLAARQYFNHDTPAEREVRDTATQFWREVEWDWYRQKGSDVLTWHWSPDHDFYINHPLIGWNETLIVYLLAIASPTHPVPASMWHTGWAGRSDLAVKYRRGWTTQGDHFTNGHSYHGIKLEVGEAGGGELFFTHFSFMGFDPRGIRDAYTNYFTNNRAIALIQHAYAIDNPRGFTGYGADCWGRSAGVNAGGAKALPRSDNGTINVMASLASMPYTPEESMAALRHFYRDLGDRIWGTYGFHDGFNETENWFDEDYMVLNQPPTVVMIENHRTGLVWKNFMANPEIAPALNAIGFKPDREK
;
A
#
# COMPACT_ATOMS: atom_id res chain seq x y z
N MET A 1 -49.43 41.10 42.62
CA MET A 1 -49.47 39.81 41.85
C MET A 1 -48.14 39.62 41.25
N LYS A 2 -47.29 38.74 41.81
CA LYS A 2 -45.91 38.38 41.31
C LYS A 2 -46.05 37.12 40.50
N SER A 3 -45.68 37.14 39.23
CA SER A 3 -45.58 35.99 38.37
C SER A 3 -44.14 35.49 38.37
N SER A 4 -43.91 34.30 38.94
CA SER A 4 -42.65 33.57 38.92
C SER A 4 -42.50 32.85 37.59
N ARG A 5 -41.44 33.13 36.83
CA ARG A 5 -41.00 32.34 35.69
C ARG A 5 -40.05 31.28 36.19
N PHE A 6 -40.42 30.01 36.04
CA PHE A 6 -39.53 28.88 36.19
C PHE A 6 -38.67 28.75 34.91
N LEU A 7 -37.34 28.88 35.03
CA LEU A 7 -36.40 28.44 34.03
C LEU A 7 -36.15 26.94 34.20
N LEU A 8 -36.53 26.15 33.19
CA LEU A 8 -36.11 24.77 33.04
C LEU A 8 -34.69 24.79 32.44
N LEU A 9 -33.68 24.47 33.22
CA LEU A 9 -32.34 24.12 32.75
C LEU A 9 -32.37 22.65 32.29
N THR A 10 -32.30 22.45 30.99
CA THR A 10 -32.00 21.14 30.39
C THR A 10 -30.49 20.92 30.49
N PRO A 11 -30.00 19.81 31.05
CA PRO A 11 -28.56 19.51 31.01
C PRO A 11 -28.21 19.09 29.59
N VAL A 12 -27.34 19.90 28.94
CA VAL A 12 -26.62 19.48 27.74
C VAL A 12 -25.56 18.49 28.21
N VAL A 13 -25.84 17.21 28.01
CA VAL A 13 -24.79 16.17 28.11
C VAL A 13 -23.93 16.31 26.87
N LEU A 14 -22.77 16.94 27.02
CA LEU A 14 -21.69 16.80 26.06
C LEU A 14 -21.20 15.34 26.12
N LEU A 15 -21.66 14.53 25.19
CA LEU A 15 -20.96 13.30 24.82
C LEU A 15 -19.68 13.71 24.11
N LEU A 16 -18.60 13.83 24.87
CA LEU A 16 -17.26 13.73 24.35
C LEU A 16 -17.10 12.26 23.91
N SER A 17 -17.34 12.01 22.63
CA SER A 17 -16.85 10.79 21.98
C SER A 17 -15.34 10.94 21.86
N ALA A 18 -14.60 10.46 22.86
CA ALA A 18 -13.22 10.11 22.69
C ALA A 18 -13.19 8.92 21.72
N THR A 19 -13.06 9.18 20.44
CA THR A 19 -12.56 8.19 19.51
C THR A 19 -11.07 8.06 19.79
N ALA A 20 -10.71 7.23 20.77
CA ALA A 20 -9.37 6.70 20.86
C ALA A 20 -9.18 5.86 19.57
N SER A 21 -8.30 6.31 18.68
CA SER A 21 -7.97 5.54 17.50
C SER A 21 -7.11 4.35 17.95
N ALA A 22 -7.73 3.18 18.03
CA ALA A 22 -7.05 1.90 18.27
C ALA A 22 -5.97 1.59 17.20
N VAL A 23 -6.01 2.30 16.10
CA VAL A 23 -5.25 2.10 14.86
C VAL A 23 -3.76 2.39 14.99
N GLU A 24 -3.38 3.32 15.84
CA GLU A 24 -1.96 3.69 15.99
C GLU A 24 -1.17 2.77 16.92
N SER A 25 -1.81 1.88 17.68
CA SER A 25 -1.15 1.16 18.77
C SER A 25 -0.12 0.13 18.29
N PHE A 26 -0.43 -0.65 17.24
CA PHE A 26 0.48 -1.69 16.75
C PHE A 26 1.75 -1.08 16.13
N ASP A 27 1.63 -0.22 15.13
CA ASP A 27 2.78 0.35 14.41
C ASP A 27 3.62 1.30 15.26
N ARG A 28 3.04 1.90 16.31
CA ARG A 28 3.77 2.74 17.28
C ARG A 28 4.59 1.96 18.29
N HIS A 29 4.33 0.68 18.43
CA HIS A 29 5.04 -0.17 19.40
C HIS A 29 5.87 -1.24 18.71
N VAL A 30 5.38 -1.88 17.65
CA VAL A 30 5.99 -3.07 17.05
C VAL A 30 7.03 -2.71 15.99
N LEU A 31 8.22 -3.26 16.15
CA LEU A 31 9.35 -3.18 15.21
C LEU A 31 9.42 -4.42 14.30
N PHE A 32 9.08 -5.57 14.84
CA PHE A 32 8.99 -6.86 14.16
C PHE A 32 8.10 -7.79 14.97
N ALA A 33 7.13 -8.41 14.33
CA ALA A 33 6.32 -9.49 14.89
C ALA A 33 6.56 -10.80 14.13
N ASN A 34 6.41 -10.77 12.80
CA ASN A 34 6.57 -11.93 11.94
C ASN A 34 7.19 -11.54 10.59
N ALA A 35 7.88 -12.48 9.94
CA ALA A 35 8.30 -12.33 8.55
C ALA A 35 7.16 -12.75 7.61
N PRO A 36 6.89 -12.00 6.52
CA PRO A 36 5.88 -12.36 5.53
C PRO A 36 6.16 -13.71 4.84
N ALA A 37 7.44 -14.00 4.62
CA ALA A 37 7.87 -15.28 4.05
C ALA A 37 7.95 -16.37 5.12
N ALA A 38 7.44 -17.58 4.79
CA ALA A 38 7.47 -18.69 5.73
C ALA A 38 8.88 -19.30 5.92
N THR A 39 9.78 -19.14 4.95
CA THR A 39 11.13 -19.73 4.95
C THR A 39 12.14 -18.82 4.29
N GLY A 40 13.40 -19.16 4.45
CA GLY A 40 14.50 -18.42 3.83
C GLY A 40 15.14 -17.37 4.73
N GLY A 41 15.70 -16.34 4.13
CA GLY A 41 16.27 -15.20 4.83
C GLY A 41 15.30 -14.04 4.91
N TYR A 42 15.18 -13.39 6.07
CA TYR A 42 14.31 -12.24 6.24
C TYR A 42 14.84 -11.02 5.46
N SER A 43 14.12 -10.59 4.44
CA SER A 43 14.54 -9.55 3.49
C SER A 43 14.88 -8.21 4.14
N ASN A 44 14.24 -7.86 5.25
CA ASN A 44 14.46 -6.61 5.99
C ASN A 44 15.65 -6.67 6.95
N THR A 45 16.51 -7.70 6.87
CA THR A 45 17.79 -7.74 7.58
C THR A 45 18.97 -7.35 6.68
N ARG A 46 19.99 -6.76 7.30
CA ARG A 46 21.29 -6.51 6.68
C ARG A 46 22.36 -7.04 7.59
N THR A 47 23.35 -7.73 7.04
CA THR A 47 24.35 -8.43 7.83
C THR A 47 25.77 -8.02 7.41
N LYS A 48 26.68 -8.07 8.36
CA LYS A 48 28.11 -7.94 8.14
C LYS A 48 28.82 -9.02 8.92
N VAL A 49 29.77 -9.70 8.30
CA VAL A 49 30.59 -10.73 8.96
C VAL A 49 32.05 -10.48 8.59
N VAL A 50 32.91 -10.54 9.60
CA VAL A 50 34.37 -10.44 9.45
C VAL A 50 34.96 -11.71 10.05
N ALA A 51 35.66 -12.50 9.24
CA ALA A 51 36.34 -13.70 9.72
C ALA A 51 37.41 -13.36 10.77
N PRO A 52 37.65 -14.23 11.74
CA PRO A 52 37.17 -15.63 11.86
C PRO A 52 35.79 -15.82 12.51
N SER A 53 35.07 -14.75 12.88
CA SER A 53 33.71 -14.84 13.37
C SER A 53 32.76 -15.30 12.25
N THR A 54 31.62 -15.94 12.62
CA THR A 54 30.65 -16.50 11.66
C THR A 54 29.21 -16.12 12.03
N LEU A 55 28.35 -16.06 11.01
CA LEU A 55 26.89 -16.03 11.13
C LEU A 55 26.28 -17.06 10.18
N GLU A 56 25.23 -17.75 10.61
CA GLU A 56 24.37 -18.51 9.71
C GLU A 56 23.48 -17.55 8.94
N LEU A 57 23.54 -17.62 7.62
CA LEU A 57 22.79 -16.72 6.74
C LEU A 57 22.15 -17.51 5.58
N VAL A 58 20.97 -17.08 5.17
CA VAL A 58 20.30 -17.51 3.94
C VAL A 58 20.24 -16.31 2.99
N ASN A 59 20.91 -16.41 1.85
CA ASN A 59 21.05 -15.33 0.86
C ASN A 59 21.54 -14.00 1.49
N GLY A 60 22.49 -14.09 2.44
CA GLY A 60 23.03 -12.91 3.12
C GLY A 60 22.10 -12.27 4.15
N ARG A 61 21.02 -12.94 4.52
CA ARG A 61 19.98 -12.47 5.46
C ARG A 61 19.86 -13.40 6.67
N LEU A 62 19.25 -12.90 7.73
CA LEU A 62 18.98 -13.70 8.93
C LEU A 62 17.92 -14.75 8.64
N PRO A 63 18.12 -16.06 8.98
CA PRO A 63 17.14 -17.12 8.75
C PRO A 63 15.81 -16.89 9.46
N ILE A 64 14.71 -17.31 8.81
CA ILE A 64 13.36 -17.41 9.37
C ILE A 64 13.18 -18.79 9.94
N ALA A 65 12.67 -18.91 11.17
CA ALA A 65 12.36 -20.15 11.87
C ALA A 65 10.85 -20.31 12.02
N THR A 66 10.31 -21.45 11.55
CA THR A 66 8.87 -21.80 11.67
C THR A 66 8.59 -22.92 12.67
N ASP A 67 9.64 -23.47 13.27
CA ASP A 67 9.58 -24.54 14.25
C ASP A 67 9.61 -24.04 15.70
N ARG A 68 9.89 -22.74 15.90
CA ARG A 68 10.05 -22.13 17.22
C ARG A 68 9.73 -20.64 17.17
N PHE A 69 8.62 -20.26 17.79
CA PHE A 69 8.13 -18.87 17.88
C PHE A 69 7.28 -18.69 19.14
N VAL A 70 7.01 -17.45 19.52
CA VAL A 70 6.01 -17.04 20.50
C VAL A 70 4.74 -16.59 19.78
N SER A 71 4.92 -15.69 18.81
CA SER A 71 3.84 -15.25 17.92
C SER A 71 3.89 -16.01 16.61
N PRO A 72 2.86 -16.82 16.28
CA PRO A 72 2.83 -17.53 15.01
C PRO A 72 2.71 -16.56 13.83
N PRO A 73 3.27 -16.88 12.65
CA PRO A 73 3.74 -18.23 12.27
C PRO A 73 5.26 -18.43 12.35
N ASN A 74 6.08 -17.44 12.72
CA ASN A 74 7.53 -17.58 12.65
C ASN A 74 8.28 -16.60 13.59
N ALA A 75 9.57 -16.86 13.80
CA ALA A 75 10.52 -16.00 14.47
C ALA A 75 11.81 -15.87 13.66
N LEU A 76 12.75 -15.05 14.10
CA LEU A 76 14.09 -14.95 13.52
C LEU A 76 15.08 -15.87 14.24
N LYS A 77 16.01 -16.48 13.50
CA LYS A 77 17.09 -17.29 14.03
C LYS A 77 18.42 -16.58 13.91
N LEU A 78 19.08 -16.28 15.01
CA LEU A 78 20.44 -15.75 15.08
C LEU A 78 21.39 -16.84 15.58
N HIS A 79 22.19 -17.42 14.68
CA HIS A 79 23.20 -18.42 15.00
C HIS A 79 24.58 -17.86 14.64
N TRP A 80 25.47 -17.77 15.64
CA TRP A 80 26.76 -17.10 15.49
C TRP A 80 27.87 -17.76 16.26
N LYS A 81 29.11 -17.41 15.89
CA LYS A 81 30.32 -17.65 16.64
C LYS A 81 31.17 -16.37 16.63
N SER A 82 31.51 -15.85 17.81
CA SER A 82 32.39 -14.70 17.98
C SER A 82 33.80 -15.18 18.27
N VAL A 83 34.78 -14.70 17.51
CA VAL A 83 36.19 -15.11 17.62
C VAL A 83 37.07 -13.87 17.55
N THR A 84 38.10 -13.80 18.44
CA THR A 84 39.02 -12.68 18.48
C THR A 84 39.65 -12.37 17.13
N GLY A 85 39.58 -11.11 16.73
CA GLY A 85 40.01 -10.62 15.40
C GLY A 85 38.98 -10.67 14.33
N GLY A 86 37.82 -11.29 14.57
CA GLY A 86 36.62 -11.24 13.75
C GLY A 86 35.56 -10.31 14.33
N ASP A 87 34.46 -10.18 13.59
CA ASP A 87 33.29 -9.39 14.02
C ASP A 87 32.04 -9.81 13.29
N TRP A 88 30.86 -9.46 13.80
CA TRP A 88 29.61 -9.60 13.07
C TRP A 88 28.58 -8.57 13.52
N SER A 89 27.63 -8.25 12.63
CA SER A 89 26.46 -7.47 12.98
C SER A 89 25.24 -7.88 12.13
N VAL A 90 24.07 -7.75 12.73
CA VAL A 90 22.76 -7.96 12.09
C VAL A 90 21.90 -6.74 12.37
N LYS A 91 21.50 -6.04 11.31
CA LYS A 91 20.56 -4.94 11.38
C LYS A 91 19.18 -5.45 10.92
N ILE A 92 18.17 -5.25 11.75
CA ILE A 92 16.75 -5.53 11.45
C ILE A 92 16.08 -4.19 11.22
N ASN A 93 15.64 -3.94 9.97
CA ASN A 93 14.95 -2.71 9.60
C ASN A 93 13.45 -2.89 9.78
N GLN A 94 12.78 -1.87 10.27
CA GLN A 94 11.32 -1.85 10.31
C GLN A 94 10.79 -1.65 8.89
N PRO A 95 9.91 -2.52 8.37
CA PRO A 95 9.32 -2.37 7.05
C PRO A 95 8.54 -1.06 6.91
N GLY A 96 8.63 -0.41 5.75
CA GLY A 96 7.78 0.72 5.38
C GLY A 96 7.87 1.98 6.24
N ARG A 97 8.76 2.05 7.23
CA ARG A 97 8.79 3.17 8.18
C ARG A 97 9.12 4.51 7.54
N ASP A 98 9.95 4.56 6.51
CA ASP A 98 10.30 5.80 5.82
C ASP A 98 9.07 6.49 5.20
N TRP A 99 8.03 5.71 4.90
CA TRP A 99 6.75 6.15 4.36
C TRP A 99 5.71 6.45 5.44
N ARG A 100 5.77 5.72 6.56
CA ARG A 100 4.71 5.73 7.58
C ARG A 100 4.77 6.92 8.52
N LYS A 101 5.91 7.60 8.65
CA LYS A 101 6.15 8.82 9.46
C LYS A 101 5.58 8.85 10.88
N PHE A 102 5.23 7.72 11.50
CA PHE A 102 4.84 7.74 12.89
C PHE A 102 6.01 7.56 13.83
N GLN A 103 5.84 8.16 15.01
CA GLN A 103 6.82 8.06 16.08
C GLN A 103 6.53 6.84 16.93
N LEU A 104 7.57 6.09 17.27
CA LEU A 104 7.47 4.99 18.23
C LEU A 104 7.18 5.53 19.63
N ILE A 105 6.40 4.76 20.40
CA ILE A 105 6.04 5.07 21.79
C ILE A 105 6.68 4.05 22.72
N GLY A 106 7.38 4.55 23.74
CA GLY A 106 8.05 3.75 24.75
C GLY A 106 9.50 4.16 24.95
N ASP A 107 10.09 3.67 26.03
CA ASP A 107 11.48 3.90 26.42
C ASP A 107 12.26 2.60 26.63
N THR A 108 11.59 1.46 26.54
CA THR A 108 12.14 0.14 26.81
C THR A 108 11.91 -0.78 25.62
N LEU A 109 13.00 -1.28 25.04
CA LEU A 109 12.95 -2.32 24.02
C LEU A 109 12.61 -3.65 24.68
N ALA A 110 11.52 -4.28 24.28
CA ALA A 110 11.07 -5.59 24.73
C ALA A 110 10.99 -6.56 23.54
N PHE A 111 11.41 -7.81 23.76
CA PHE A 111 11.29 -8.89 22.78
C PHE A 111 11.39 -10.25 23.46
N TRP A 112 10.89 -11.28 22.80
CA TRP A 112 11.07 -12.64 23.25
C TRP A 112 12.35 -13.23 22.71
N CYS A 113 13.06 -13.95 23.59
CA CYS A 113 14.33 -14.58 23.27
C CYS A 113 14.35 -16.02 23.82
N TRP A 114 14.74 -16.96 22.97
CA TRP A 114 15.02 -18.34 23.36
C TRP A 114 16.48 -18.66 23.01
N SER A 115 17.25 -19.13 23.96
CA SER A 115 18.66 -19.48 23.77
C SER A 115 18.90 -20.97 23.92
N ASP A 116 19.80 -21.54 23.13
CA ASP A 116 20.23 -22.93 23.25
C ASP A 116 21.15 -23.15 24.48
N THR A 117 21.84 -22.10 24.91
CA THR A 117 22.76 -22.08 26.06
C THR A 117 22.37 -20.98 27.03
N GLU A 118 22.80 -21.08 28.30
CA GLU A 118 22.65 -19.96 29.23
C GLU A 118 23.53 -18.79 28.81
N LEU A 119 22.96 -17.57 28.78
CA LEU A 119 23.68 -16.35 28.47
C LEU A 119 23.80 -15.46 29.71
N THR A 120 24.94 -14.80 29.78
CA THR A 120 25.34 -13.84 30.83
C THR A 120 25.55 -12.48 30.16
N GLU A 121 25.77 -11.42 30.94
CA GLU A 121 26.14 -10.11 30.42
C GLU A 121 27.38 -10.17 29.51
N LEU A 122 28.32 -11.05 29.79
CA LEU A 122 29.60 -11.15 29.08
C LEU A 122 29.45 -11.83 27.72
N ASN A 123 28.73 -12.97 27.63
CA ASN A 123 28.64 -13.76 26.38
C ASN A 123 27.36 -13.53 25.57
N SER A 124 26.45 -12.68 26.04
CA SER A 124 25.31 -12.27 25.24
C SER A 124 25.74 -11.31 24.12
N PRO A 125 25.05 -11.34 22.95
CA PRO A 125 25.20 -10.27 21.97
C PRO A 125 24.71 -8.94 22.57
N ARG A 126 25.10 -7.85 21.91
CA ARG A 126 24.64 -6.52 22.32
C ARG A 126 23.69 -5.98 21.26
N VAL A 127 22.71 -5.18 21.67
CA VAL A 127 21.72 -4.56 20.80
C VAL A 127 21.71 -3.05 20.98
N PHE A 128 21.44 -2.32 19.89
CA PHE A 128 21.21 -0.88 19.90
C PHE A 128 20.23 -0.49 18.79
N MET A 129 19.63 0.70 18.90
CA MET A 129 18.67 1.24 17.94
C MET A 129 19.28 2.41 17.17
N GLN A 130 18.80 2.66 15.94
CA GLN A 130 19.29 3.76 15.10
C GLN A 130 18.13 4.49 14.40
N GLU A 131 18.30 5.81 14.26
CA GLU A 131 17.50 6.69 13.40
C GLU A 131 17.93 6.63 11.92
N PRO A 132 17.12 7.17 10.97
CA PRO A 132 17.52 7.32 9.57
C PRO A 132 18.81 8.10 9.37
N SER A 133 19.08 9.06 10.26
CA SER A 133 20.30 9.87 10.26
C SER A 133 21.58 9.06 10.53
N GLY A 134 21.45 7.80 10.97
CA GLY A 134 22.54 6.95 11.43
C GLY A 134 22.97 7.16 12.88
N ARG A 135 22.30 8.08 13.62
CA ARG A 135 22.50 8.18 15.07
C ARG A 135 21.89 6.96 15.77
N GLY A 136 22.47 6.55 16.87
CA GLY A 136 21.99 5.39 17.61
C GLY A 136 22.07 5.57 19.12
N SER A 137 21.36 4.69 19.83
CA SER A 137 21.48 4.52 21.27
C SER A 137 22.86 3.94 21.65
N SER A 138 23.16 3.91 22.95
CA SER A 138 24.19 3.02 23.47
C SER A 138 23.87 1.56 23.13
N SER A 139 24.89 0.71 23.09
CA SER A 139 24.70 -0.73 22.94
C SER A 139 24.54 -1.40 24.30
N PHE A 140 23.52 -2.24 24.43
CA PHE A 140 23.16 -2.93 25.67
C PHE A 140 23.34 -4.44 25.52
N PRO A 141 23.85 -5.17 26.54
CA PRO A 141 23.77 -6.64 26.57
C PRO A 141 22.30 -7.06 26.75
N LEU A 142 21.96 -8.32 26.44
CA LEU A 142 20.59 -8.82 26.61
C LEU A 142 20.20 -9.02 28.06
N VAL A 143 21.18 -9.22 28.93
CA VAL A 143 21.02 -9.30 30.38
C VAL A 143 22.15 -8.49 31.06
N SER A 144 21.93 -7.97 32.25
CA SER A 144 22.85 -7.09 32.96
C SER A 144 23.23 -7.61 34.32
N GLY A 145 24.46 -7.39 34.71
CA GLY A 145 24.99 -7.73 36.07
C GLY A 145 24.91 -9.24 36.37
N ALA A 146 24.18 -9.59 37.41
CA ALA A 146 24.04 -10.97 37.86
C ALA A 146 22.91 -11.73 37.17
N GLU A 147 22.11 -11.07 36.32
CA GLU A 147 21.03 -11.70 35.59
C GLU A 147 21.55 -12.75 34.59
N ARG A 148 20.72 -13.75 34.31
CA ARG A 148 21.01 -14.81 33.33
C ARG A 148 19.81 -14.99 32.41
N LEU A 149 20.08 -15.17 31.12
CA LEU A 149 19.09 -15.68 30.19
C LEU A 149 19.19 -17.22 30.22
N PRO A 150 18.22 -17.90 30.81
CA PRO A 150 18.30 -19.37 30.97
C PRO A 150 18.17 -20.07 29.59
N ALA A 151 18.84 -21.23 29.50
CA ALA A 151 18.78 -22.02 28.30
C ALA A 151 17.40 -22.68 28.08
N LYS A 152 17.03 -22.90 26.80
CA LYS A 152 15.93 -23.77 26.34
C LYS A 152 14.54 -23.37 26.82
N GLN A 153 14.33 -22.08 27.06
CA GLN A 153 13.00 -21.51 27.34
C GLN A 153 12.88 -20.11 26.76
N TRP A 154 11.65 -19.70 26.45
CA TRP A 154 11.34 -18.35 26.04
C TRP A 154 11.38 -17.40 27.26
N VAL A 155 12.08 -16.30 27.13
CA VAL A 155 12.18 -15.23 28.13
C VAL A 155 11.88 -13.90 27.43
N ARG A 156 11.04 -13.09 28.04
CA ARG A 156 10.83 -11.71 27.59
C ARG A 156 11.97 -10.84 28.13
N VAL A 157 12.87 -10.45 27.23
CA VAL A 157 13.97 -9.51 27.51
C VAL A 157 13.40 -8.09 27.50
N LYS A 158 13.80 -7.26 28.48
CA LYS A 158 13.44 -5.85 28.56
C LYS A 158 14.70 -5.02 28.75
N ILE A 159 14.98 -4.10 27.86
CA ILE A 159 16.18 -3.26 27.87
C ILE A 159 15.75 -1.79 27.87
N PRO A 160 15.89 -1.07 29.00
CA PRO A 160 15.67 0.37 29.01
C PRO A 160 16.66 1.07 28.07
N ILE A 161 16.14 1.79 27.09
CA ILE A 161 16.95 2.54 26.13
C ILE A 161 17.15 3.94 26.69
N THR A 162 18.25 4.13 27.42
CA THR A 162 18.59 5.44 27.97
C THR A 162 19.05 6.37 26.84
N ARG A 163 18.70 7.66 26.96
CA ARG A 163 19.14 8.75 26.06
C ARG A 163 20.63 9.08 26.27
N ASP A 164 21.47 8.08 26.31
CA ASP A 164 22.90 8.31 26.56
C ASP A 164 23.59 8.71 25.27
N ASN A 165 24.09 9.96 25.25
CA ASN A 165 24.61 10.71 24.13
C ASN A 165 25.93 10.18 23.56
N ARG A 166 26.05 8.92 23.23
CA ARG A 166 27.26 8.42 22.56
C ARG A 166 27.13 8.49 21.05
N LEU A 167 27.71 9.54 20.52
CA LEU A 167 27.88 9.85 19.12
C LEU A 167 28.46 8.69 18.31
N TYR A 168 27.72 8.18 17.36
CA TYR A 168 28.29 7.51 16.21
C TYR A 168 28.55 8.54 15.11
N ARG A 169 29.83 8.95 14.97
CA ARG A 169 30.44 9.81 13.94
C ARG A 169 29.62 10.99 13.39
N GLY A 170 29.87 12.19 13.84
CA GLY A 170 29.96 13.33 12.93
C GLY A 170 28.98 14.47 13.09
N THR A 171 27.97 14.45 13.99
CA THR A 171 27.11 15.65 14.24
C THR A 171 27.01 15.95 15.74
N ARG A 172 27.54 17.10 16.14
CA ARG A 172 27.70 17.49 17.55
C ARG A 172 26.42 17.98 18.24
N ASP A 173 25.31 18.15 17.56
CA ASP A 173 24.23 19.01 18.05
C ASP A 173 22.85 18.37 18.21
N ARG A 174 22.68 17.05 18.04
CA ARG A 174 21.40 16.36 18.28
C ARG A 174 21.55 15.06 19.04
N VAL A 175 20.63 14.85 19.97
CA VAL A 175 20.47 13.63 20.78
C VAL A 175 19.76 12.58 19.94
N PHE A 176 20.06 11.27 20.15
CA PHE A 176 19.26 10.17 19.61
C PHE A 176 17.84 10.23 20.18
N GLU A 177 16.84 10.22 19.31
CA GLU A 177 15.44 10.16 19.69
C GLU A 177 14.88 8.77 19.38
N ILE A 178 14.50 8.05 20.42
CA ILE A 178 14.00 6.67 20.30
C ILE A 178 12.72 6.59 19.44
N SER A 179 11.88 7.62 19.51
CA SER A 179 10.68 7.75 18.69
C SER A 179 10.95 7.71 17.17
N ASP A 180 12.15 8.16 16.77
CA ASP A 180 12.56 8.22 15.36
C ASP A 180 13.39 7.00 14.93
N ALA A 181 13.58 6.00 15.80
CA ALA A 181 14.33 4.80 15.46
C ALA A 181 13.65 4.03 14.32
N VAL A 182 14.43 3.57 13.35
CA VAL A 182 13.96 2.82 12.18
C VAL A 182 14.54 1.42 12.09
N ASN A 183 15.48 1.08 12.96
CA ASN A 183 16.07 -0.25 13.00
C ASN A 183 16.67 -0.55 14.38
N LEU A 184 16.88 -1.83 14.61
CA LEU A 184 17.70 -2.33 15.71
C LEU A 184 18.84 -3.18 15.15
N THR A 185 19.99 -3.15 15.83
CA THR A 185 21.21 -3.82 15.37
C THR A 185 21.79 -4.67 16.50
N PHE A 186 21.93 -5.98 16.24
CA PHE A 186 22.69 -6.89 17.06
C PHE A 186 24.15 -6.89 16.63
N ILE A 187 25.06 -6.90 17.59
CA ILE A 187 26.50 -6.97 17.36
C ILE A 187 27.14 -8.01 18.27
N SER A 188 28.36 -8.43 17.90
CA SER A 188 29.17 -9.34 18.69
C SER A 188 29.30 -8.88 20.14
N GLY A 189 29.22 -9.84 21.06
CA GLY A 189 29.56 -9.68 22.47
C GLY A 189 30.98 -10.18 22.75
N LEU A 190 31.11 -11.16 23.64
CA LEU A 190 32.40 -11.79 23.98
C LEU A 190 32.90 -12.69 22.85
N ASP A 191 34.19 -12.61 22.55
CA ASP A 191 34.89 -13.52 21.63
C ASP A 191 35.27 -14.83 22.36
N ASP A 192 34.27 -15.65 22.68
CA ASP A 192 34.47 -16.91 23.44
C ASP A 192 34.80 -18.11 22.54
N GLY A 193 34.67 -17.95 21.21
CA GLY A 193 34.92 -19.01 20.25
C GLY A 193 33.87 -20.13 20.25
N ILE A 194 32.72 -19.91 20.89
CA ILE A 194 31.63 -20.89 21.03
C ILE A 194 30.52 -20.54 20.05
N GLU A 195 29.81 -21.56 19.54
CA GLU A 195 28.60 -21.38 18.74
C GLU A 195 27.40 -21.18 19.67
N HIS A 196 26.58 -20.18 19.35
CA HIS A 196 25.36 -19.85 20.07
C HIS A 196 24.19 -19.74 19.11
N THR A 197 22.98 -20.04 19.59
CA THR A 197 21.73 -19.87 18.86
C THR A 197 20.70 -19.12 19.68
N LEU A 198 20.14 -18.05 19.11
CA LEU A 198 18.96 -17.36 19.61
C LEU A 198 17.82 -17.46 18.61
N TYR A 199 16.61 -17.65 19.12
CA TYR A 199 15.38 -17.36 18.41
C TYR A 199 14.82 -16.07 18.99
N LEU A 200 14.42 -15.14 18.12
CA LEU A 200 14.07 -13.77 18.45
C LEU A 200 12.68 -13.46 17.87
N ASP A 201 11.77 -12.94 18.70
CA ASP A 201 10.39 -12.74 18.35
C ASP A 201 9.80 -11.49 19.02
N ASP A 202 8.75 -10.87 18.42
CA ASP A 202 7.97 -9.75 18.95
C ASP A 202 8.81 -8.57 19.47
N PHE A 203 9.61 -7.96 18.61
CA PHE A 203 10.32 -6.74 18.98
C PHE A 203 9.37 -5.55 19.05
N MET A 204 9.34 -4.90 20.23
CA MET A 204 8.48 -3.75 20.46
C MET A 204 9.11 -2.74 21.41
N LEU A 205 8.63 -1.50 21.37
CA LEU A 205 8.86 -0.50 22.41
C LEU A 205 7.66 -0.47 23.37
N ILE A 206 7.97 -0.48 24.67
CA ILE A 206 6.98 -0.38 25.75
C ILE A 206 7.37 0.74 26.71
N ASP A 207 6.44 1.20 27.54
CA ASP A 207 6.73 2.02 28.69
C ASP A 207 7.30 1.13 29.81
N GLY A 208 8.59 1.26 30.09
CA GLY A 208 9.27 0.47 31.11
C GLY A 208 8.85 0.82 32.54
N ALA A 209 8.25 1.99 32.75
CA ALA A 209 7.72 2.44 34.04
C ALA A 209 6.24 2.08 34.25
N ALA A 210 5.54 1.60 33.21
CA ALA A 210 4.14 1.21 33.33
C ALA A 210 3.95 0.12 34.40
N PRO A 211 2.89 0.18 35.21
CA PRO A 211 2.55 -0.88 36.12
C PRO A 211 2.42 -2.22 35.41
N LEU A 212 2.77 -3.30 36.10
CA LEU A 212 2.58 -4.64 35.56
C LEU A 212 1.08 -4.89 35.34
N ASP A 213 0.66 -4.96 34.09
CA ASP A 213 -0.68 -5.39 33.74
C ASP A 213 -0.77 -6.92 33.69
N THR A 214 -1.76 -7.48 34.35
CA THR A 214 -2.06 -8.90 34.43
C THR A 214 -3.50 -9.22 34.02
N SER A 215 -4.22 -8.23 33.49
CA SER A 215 -5.65 -8.34 33.14
C SER A 215 -5.79 -8.64 31.67
N PRO A 216 -6.18 -9.87 31.26
CA PRO A 216 -6.34 -10.16 29.84
C PRO A 216 -7.46 -9.32 29.20
N PRO A 217 -7.34 -9.00 27.89
CA PRO A 217 -8.41 -8.34 27.13
C PRO A 217 -9.73 -9.11 27.16
N ALA A 218 -10.81 -8.45 26.73
CA ALA A 218 -12.12 -9.08 26.55
C ALA A 218 -12.06 -10.20 25.48
N THR A 219 -12.87 -11.24 25.70
CA THR A 219 -13.00 -12.33 24.72
C THR A 219 -13.59 -11.83 23.41
N PRO A 220 -12.97 -12.08 22.24
CA PRO A 220 -13.49 -11.66 20.94
C PRO A 220 -14.89 -12.21 20.65
N ILE A 221 -15.74 -11.37 20.05
CA ILE A 221 -17.13 -11.71 19.70
C ILE A 221 -17.40 -11.48 18.22
N GLY A 222 -18.50 -12.03 17.70
CA GLY A 222 -18.94 -11.82 16.33
C GLY A 222 -18.08 -12.51 15.27
N LEU A 223 -17.24 -13.48 15.65
CA LEU A 223 -16.41 -14.21 14.67
C LEU A 223 -17.30 -14.91 13.64
N THR A 224 -16.96 -14.72 12.37
CA THR A 224 -17.54 -15.38 11.19
C THR A 224 -16.44 -15.92 10.30
N ALA A 225 -16.75 -16.90 9.43
CA ALA A 225 -15.80 -17.46 8.48
C ALA A 225 -16.47 -17.76 7.14
N ARG A 226 -15.80 -17.39 6.02
CA ARG A 226 -16.24 -17.66 4.64
C ARG A 226 -15.15 -18.36 3.87
N GLY A 227 -15.43 -19.53 3.28
CA GLY A 227 -14.49 -20.28 2.46
C GLY A 227 -14.45 -19.80 1.00
N TYR A 228 -13.24 -19.65 0.48
CA TYR A 228 -12.93 -19.35 -0.92
C TYR A 228 -12.28 -20.57 -1.60
N GLU A 229 -11.46 -20.38 -2.64
CA GLU A 229 -10.81 -21.51 -3.30
C GLU A 229 -9.67 -22.08 -2.45
N ARG A 230 -8.77 -21.23 -1.95
CA ARG A 230 -7.56 -21.64 -1.23
C ARG A 230 -7.36 -20.95 0.11
N HIS A 231 -8.31 -20.12 0.53
CA HIS A 231 -8.29 -19.47 1.83
C HIS A 231 -9.67 -19.44 2.47
N CYS A 232 -9.68 -19.21 3.77
CA CYS A 232 -10.87 -18.91 4.56
C CYS A 232 -10.75 -17.49 5.12
N ASP A 233 -11.70 -16.63 4.78
CA ASP A 233 -11.78 -15.27 5.29
C ASP A 233 -12.47 -15.27 6.66
N LEU A 234 -11.79 -14.76 7.67
CA LEU A 234 -12.31 -14.59 9.02
C LEU A 234 -12.61 -13.12 9.26
N HIS A 235 -13.69 -12.84 9.99
CA HIS A 235 -14.04 -11.49 10.40
C HIS A 235 -14.67 -11.53 11.80
N TRP A 236 -14.32 -10.57 12.65
CA TRP A 236 -14.83 -10.42 14.02
C TRP A 236 -15.09 -8.95 14.36
N GLN A 237 -15.70 -8.69 15.52
CA GLN A 237 -15.93 -7.32 15.96
C GLN A 237 -14.67 -6.72 16.59
N ALA A 238 -14.50 -5.40 16.43
CA ALA A 238 -13.43 -4.67 17.06
C ALA A 238 -13.54 -4.77 18.60
N SER A 239 -12.40 -4.75 19.29
CA SER A 239 -12.35 -4.63 20.74
C SER A 239 -12.53 -3.18 21.19
N SER A 240 -12.99 -3.02 22.44
CA SER A 240 -12.99 -1.74 23.15
C SER A 240 -11.83 -1.60 24.14
N ASP A 241 -10.91 -2.58 24.16
CA ASP A 241 -9.74 -2.54 25.04
C ASP A 241 -8.72 -1.55 24.48
N ASP A 242 -8.34 -0.55 25.27
CA ASP A 242 -7.47 0.56 24.85
C ASP A 242 -6.00 0.14 24.64
N ASP A 243 -5.59 -0.99 25.20
CA ASP A 243 -4.23 -1.54 25.14
C ASP A 243 -4.12 -2.81 24.28
N LEU A 244 -5.16 -3.09 23.46
CA LEU A 244 -5.13 -4.19 22.52
C LEU A 244 -3.95 -4.03 21.55
N LEU A 245 -3.07 -5.02 21.51
CA LEU A 245 -1.94 -5.06 20.58
C LEU A 245 -2.27 -5.87 19.32
N ALA A 246 -2.79 -7.09 19.52
CA ALA A 246 -2.94 -8.05 18.43
C ALA A 246 -4.07 -9.05 18.69
N TRP A 247 -4.45 -9.74 17.61
CA TRP A 247 -5.31 -10.90 17.65
C TRP A 247 -4.49 -12.16 17.35
N ARG A 248 -4.76 -13.27 18.05
CA ARG A 248 -4.17 -14.57 17.73
C ARG A 248 -5.23 -15.48 17.12
N ILE A 249 -4.95 -16.01 15.93
CA ILE A 249 -5.86 -16.83 15.14
C ILE A 249 -5.54 -18.29 15.40
N TYR A 250 -6.57 -19.06 15.70
CA TYR A 250 -6.49 -20.50 15.95
C TYR A 250 -7.29 -21.28 14.92
N ARG A 251 -6.69 -22.34 14.40
CA ARG A 251 -7.31 -23.25 13.44
C ARG A 251 -7.33 -24.68 13.96
N SER A 252 -8.37 -25.44 13.59
CA SER A 252 -8.51 -26.86 13.84
C SER A 252 -9.05 -27.57 12.60
N GLU A 253 -8.57 -28.77 12.29
CA GLU A 253 -9.12 -29.61 11.22
C GLU A 253 -10.24 -30.55 11.73
N ASN A 254 -10.29 -30.84 13.03
CA ASN A 254 -11.25 -31.77 13.65
C ASN A 254 -12.28 -31.09 14.54
N GLY A 255 -12.19 -29.76 14.73
CA GLY A 255 -13.09 -28.99 15.59
C GLY A 255 -12.81 -29.08 17.09
N THR A 256 -11.77 -29.80 17.50
CA THR A 256 -11.37 -29.99 18.92
C THR A 256 -9.98 -29.47 19.22
N ASP A 257 -9.02 -29.79 18.38
CA ASP A 257 -7.60 -29.49 18.60
C ASP A 257 -7.23 -28.19 17.84
N TYR A 258 -7.31 -27.08 18.56
CA TYR A 258 -7.00 -25.75 18.02
C TYR A 258 -5.54 -25.40 18.23
N VAL A 259 -4.85 -25.08 17.13
CA VAL A 259 -3.46 -24.61 17.15
C VAL A 259 -3.40 -23.15 16.68
N PRO A 260 -2.55 -22.31 17.29
CA PRO A 260 -2.34 -20.94 16.82
C PRO A 260 -1.61 -20.96 15.48
N ILE A 261 -2.12 -20.21 14.50
CA ILE A 261 -1.59 -20.20 13.13
C ILE A 261 -1.06 -18.83 12.69
N ALA A 262 -1.57 -17.75 13.27
CA ALA A 262 -1.17 -16.41 12.89
C ALA A 262 -1.41 -15.40 14.02
N THR A 263 -0.73 -14.29 13.91
CA THR A 263 -0.95 -13.08 14.69
C THR A 263 -1.38 -11.96 13.73
N GLN A 264 -2.53 -11.32 14.02
CA GLN A 264 -3.04 -10.19 13.29
C GLN A 264 -2.96 -8.93 14.14
N ARG A 265 -2.60 -7.80 13.57
CA ARG A 265 -2.55 -6.51 14.27
C ARG A 265 -3.92 -6.15 14.86
N GLY A 266 -3.93 -5.47 16.01
CA GLY A 266 -5.14 -5.25 16.81
C GLY A 266 -6.20 -4.34 16.18
N ASP A 267 -5.79 -3.45 15.30
CA ASP A 267 -6.65 -2.53 14.54
C ASP A 267 -7.40 -3.21 13.39
N TRP A 268 -6.97 -4.40 12.94
CA TRP A 268 -7.64 -5.13 11.87
C TRP A 268 -8.51 -6.27 12.42
N THR A 269 -9.75 -6.32 12.00
CA THR A 269 -10.74 -7.31 12.44
C THR A 269 -11.02 -8.39 11.41
N ARG A 270 -10.08 -8.59 10.48
CA ARG A 270 -10.16 -9.58 9.40
C ARG A 270 -8.84 -10.30 9.24
N PHE A 271 -8.90 -11.58 8.87
CA PHE A 271 -7.73 -12.39 8.56
C PHE A 271 -8.06 -13.42 7.48
N PRO A 272 -7.33 -13.48 6.35
CA PRO A 272 -7.44 -14.52 5.35
C PRO A 272 -6.49 -15.68 5.67
N ASP A 273 -7.00 -16.77 6.20
CA ASP A 273 -6.19 -17.99 6.39
C ASP A 273 -6.00 -18.72 5.07
N PHE A 274 -4.80 -18.62 4.48
CA PHE A 274 -4.47 -19.28 3.22
C PHE A 274 -4.12 -20.75 3.48
N VAL A 275 -5.02 -21.66 3.11
CA VAL A 275 -4.91 -23.12 3.38
C VAL A 275 -4.41 -23.92 2.18
N GLY A 276 -4.19 -23.26 1.04
CA GLY A 276 -3.48 -23.80 -0.13
C GLY A 276 -4.25 -24.78 -1.02
N ALA A 277 -5.42 -25.28 -0.60
CA ALA A 277 -6.17 -26.28 -1.38
C ALA A 277 -7.68 -26.12 -1.25
N PRO A 278 -8.46 -26.43 -2.31
CA PRO A 278 -9.91 -26.52 -2.23
C PRO A 278 -10.38 -27.83 -1.61
N GLY A 279 -11.65 -27.88 -1.16
CA GLY A 279 -12.33 -29.07 -0.68
C GLY A 279 -12.00 -29.46 0.76
N ARG A 280 -11.46 -28.53 1.57
CA ARG A 280 -11.13 -28.75 2.99
C ARG A 280 -12.05 -27.94 3.89
N THR A 281 -12.36 -28.47 5.06
CA THR A 281 -13.13 -27.77 6.09
C THR A 281 -12.23 -27.48 7.29
N PHE A 282 -12.30 -26.25 7.80
CA PHE A 282 -11.54 -25.81 8.96
C PHE A 282 -12.46 -25.14 9.98
N HIS A 283 -12.05 -25.22 11.23
CA HIS A 283 -12.71 -24.58 12.37
C HIS A 283 -11.77 -23.53 12.96
N TYR A 284 -12.33 -22.38 13.35
CA TYR A 284 -11.55 -21.24 13.79
C TYR A 284 -12.03 -20.70 15.11
N LYS A 285 -11.08 -20.13 15.87
CA LYS A 285 -11.27 -19.30 17.04
C LYS A 285 -10.27 -18.16 17.02
N VAL A 286 -10.55 -17.09 17.74
CA VAL A 286 -9.67 -15.92 17.88
C VAL A 286 -9.57 -15.56 19.36
N SER A 287 -8.40 -15.11 19.81
CA SER A 287 -8.16 -14.43 21.08
C SER A 287 -7.59 -13.04 20.85
N ALA A 288 -7.66 -12.19 21.85
CA ALA A 288 -7.06 -10.85 21.91
C ALA A 288 -5.81 -10.91 22.78
N VAL A 289 -4.77 -10.14 22.38
CA VAL A 289 -3.50 -10.01 23.12
C VAL A 289 -3.23 -8.52 23.35
N ASP A 290 -2.91 -8.13 24.60
CA ASP A 290 -2.59 -6.76 24.98
C ASP A 290 -1.09 -6.42 24.86
N LEU A 291 -0.73 -5.16 25.10
CA LEU A 291 0.66 -4.68 25.12
C LEU A 291 1.53 -5.37 26.19
N ALA A 292 0.92 -5.84 27.27
CA ALA A 292 1.62 -6.58 28.32
C ALA A 292 1.91 -8.05 27.92
N GLY A 293 1.19 -8.57 26.93
CA GLY A 293 1.25 -9.93 26.44
C GLY A 293 0.25 -10.87 27.13
N ASN A 294 -0.78 -10.33 27.83
CA ASN A 294 -1.85 -11.16 28.36
C ASN A 294 -2.80 -11.55 27.23
N GLU A 295 -3.21 -12.80 27.20
CA GLU A 295 -4.11 -13.35 26.19
C GLU A 295 -5.50 -13.62 26.76
N SER A 296 -6.55 -13.20 26.05
CA SER A 296 -7.94 -13.45 26.42
C SER A 296 -8.34 -14.92 26.29
N LYS A 297 -9.54 -15.24 26.73
CA LYS A 297 -10.17 -16.53 26.36
C LYS A 297 -10.47 -16.55 24.86
N LEU A 298 -10.50 -17.77 24.29
CA LEU A 298 -10.87 -17.98 22.90
C LEU A 298 -12.34 -17.66 22.63
N SER A 299 -12.62 -17.10 21.46
CA SER A 299 -13.99 -16.87 20.96
C SER A 299 -14.80 -18.15 20.81
N ALA A 300 -16.09 -18.02 20.54
CA ALA A 300 -16.90 -19.13 20.00
C ALA A 300 -16.30 -19.64 18.69
N ALA A 301 -16.42 -20.94 18.43
CA ALA A 301 -15.91 -21.57 17.22
C ALA A 301 -16.83 -21.29 16.03
N VAL A 302 -16.22 -21.09 14.85
CA VAL A 302 -16.91 -21.05 13.56
C VAL A 302 -16.22 -22.02 12.60
N SER A 303 -16.87 -22.36 11.47
CA SER A 303 -16.27 -23.21 10.44
C SER A 303 -16.48 -22.66 9.03
N ALA A 304 -15.53 -22.95 8.14
CA ALA A 304 -15.63 -22.65 6.72
C ALA A 304 -15.03 -23.79 5.88
N ALA A 305 -15.54 -23.95 4.65
CA ALA A 305 -15.04 -24.93 3.70
C ALA A 305 -14.59 -24.25 2.41
N THR A 306 -13.38 -24.59 1.95
CA THR A 306 -12.88 -24.18 0.64
C THR A 306 -13.52 -24.98 -0.48
N ARG A 307 -13.63 -24.42 -1.69
CA ARG A 307 -14.23 -25.08 -2.86
C ARG A 307 -13.55 -24.61 -4.16
N PRO A 308 -13.52 -25.44 -5.21
CA PRO A 308 -12.97 -25.03 -6.51
C PRO A 308 -13.68 -23.78 -7.08
N PHE A 309 -12.92 -22.89 -7.70
CA PHE A 309 -13.41 -21.71 -8.37
C PHE A 309 -13.27 -21.80 -9.89
N THR A 310 -14.24 -21.23 -10.62
CA THR A 310 -14.08 -20.86 -12.03
C THR A 310 -13.28 -19.57 -12.11
N ASP A 311 -12.77 -19.25 -13.31
CA ASP A 311 -12.10 -17.97 -13.53
C ASP A 311 -13.01 -16.77 -13.20
N ALA A 312 -14.30 -16.85 -13.52
CA ALA A 312 -15.26 -15.81 -13.16
C ALA A 312 -15.38 -15.62 -11.65
N ALA A 313 -15.43 -16.72 -10.88
CA ALA A 313 -15.46 -16.64 -9.42
C ALA A 313 -14.13 -16.13 -8.84
N LEU A 314 -13.00 -16.45 -9.48
CA LEU A 314 -11.69 -15.93 -9.09
C LEU A 314 -11.60 -14.41 -9.32
N LEU A 315 -12.10 -13.92 -10.46
CA LEU A 315 -12.19 -12.48 -10.73
C LEU A 315 -13.10 -11.75 -9.73
N ASP A 316 -14.28 -12.32 -9.41
CA ASP A 316 -15.19 -11.74 -8.41
C ASP A 316 -14.50 -11.62 -7.04
N MET A 317 -13.80 -12.67 -6.62
CA MET A 317 -13.07 -12.69 -5.35
C MET A 317 -11.97 -11.60 -5.31
N VAL A 318 -11.19 -11.47 -6.38
CA VAL A 318 -10.12 -10.47 -6.46
C VAL A 318 -10.69 -9.05 -6.46
N GLN A 319 -11.74 -8.80 -7.25
CA GLN A 319 -12.41 -7.49 -7.25
C GLN A 319 -13.00 -7.16 -5.88
N GLU A 320 -13.65 -8.11 -5.21
CA GLU A 320 -14.17 -7.93 -3.85
C GLU A 320 -13.05 -7.64 -2.85
N GLY A 321 -11.95 -8.43 -2.89
CA GLY A 321 -10.80 -8.28 -2.00
C GLY A 321 -10.13 -6.91 -2.13
N CYS A 322 -9.77 -6.51 -3.36
CA CYS A 322 -9.14 -5.22 -3.63
C CYS A 322 -10.07 -4.02 -3.34
N PHE A 323 -11.39 -4.17 -3.59
CA PHE A 323 -12.37 -3.12 -3.25
C PHE A 323 -12.48 -2.89 -1.74
N ARG A 324 -12.31 -3.92 -0.90
CA ARG A 324 -12.36 -3.79 0.56
C ARG A 324 -11.39 -2.75 1.10
N TYR A 325 -10.22 -2.58 0.47
CA TYR A 325 -9.29 -1.52 0.85
C TYR A 325 -9.96 -0.14 0.80
N PHE A 326 -10.62 0.17 -0.30
CA PHE A 326 -11.33 1.44 -0.45
C PHE A 326 -12.58 1.54 0.44
N TRP A 327 -13.19 0.40 0.80
CA TRP A 327 -14.44 0.36 1.55
C TRP A 327 -14.25 0.29 3.07
N GLU A 328 -13.45 -0.66 3.56
CA GLU A 328 -13.29 -0.95 4.98
C GLU A 328 -12.21 -0.06 5.63
N ALA A 329 -11.13 0.26 4.90
CA ALA A 329 -10.05 1.10 5.39
C ALA A 329 -10.27 2.61 5.17
N ALA A 330 -11.45 3.01 4.69
CA ALA A 330 -11.74 4.42 4.44
C ALA A 330 -11.76 5.24 5.73
N HIS A 331 -11.10 6.40 5.70
CA HIS A 331 -11.10 7.38 6.77
C HIS A 331 -12.54 7.78 7.16
N PRO A 332 -12.90 7.78 8.45
CA PRO A 332 -14.29 7.93 8.91
C PRO A 332 -14.92 9.27 8.54
N VAL A 333 -14.13 10.34 8.39
CA VAL A 333 -14.61 11.67 7.99
C VAL A 333 -14.57 11.85 6.48
N ALA A 334 -13.41 11.60 5.85
CA ALA A 334 -13.25 11.78 4.40
C ALA A 334 -14.06 10.76 3.57
N GLY A 335 -14.25 9.55 4.06
CA GLY A 335 -14.89 8.45 3.30
C GLY A 335 -14.01 7.90 2.17
N MET A 336 -12.74 8.28 2.13
CA MET A 336 -11.71 7.92 1.18
C MET A 336 -10.62 7.08 1.87
N ALA A 337 -9.97 6.19 1.13
CA ALA A 337 -8.90 5.35 1.67
C ALA A 337 -7.59 6.15 1.84
N PRO A 338 -6.75 5.79 2.84
CA PRO A 338 -5.42 6.37 2.98
C PRO A 338 -4.52 5.97 1.79
N GLU A 339 -3.39 6.67 1.64
CA GLU A 339 -2.44 6.40 0.55
C GLU A 339 -1.91 4.97 0.60
N ILE A 340 -1.52 4.53 1.79
CA ILE A 340 -0.92 3.21 2.00
C ILE A 340 -1.32 2.65 3.37
N LEU A 341 -1.55 1.33 3.45
CA LEU A 341 -1.75 0.59 4.68
C LEU A 341 -0.89 -0.69 4.70
N PRO A 342 -0.28 -0.97 5.86
CA PRO A 342 -0.23 -0.18 7.10
C PRO A 342 0.46 1.18 6.88
N GLY A 343 -0.09 2.25 7.43
CA GLY A 343 0.44 3.59 7.22
C GLY A 343 -0.32 4.68 7.98
N ASP A 344 -0.10 5.93 7.59
CA ASP A 344 -0.84 7.07 8.15
C ASP A 344 -2.26 7.09 7.55
N GLU A 345 -3.24 6.69 8.34
CA GLU A 345 -4.65 6.64 7.90
C GLU A 345 -5.26 8.00 7.62
N ASN A 346 -4.62 9.07 8.11
CA ASN A 346 -5.04 10.43 7.86
C ASN A 346 -4.46 11.00 6.54
N LEU A 347 -3.52 10.30 5.91
CA LEU A 347 -2.89 10.71 4.65
C LEU A 347 -3.74 10.25 3.45
N ILE A 348 -4.59 11.13 2.93
CA ILE A 348 -5.50 10.84 1.82
C ILE A 348 -4.89 11.31 0.50
N ALA A 349 -4.46 10.38 -0.36
CA ALA A 349 -4.07 10.71 -1.73
C ALA A 349 -5.28 10.88 -2.63
N LEU A 350 -5.33 11.98 -3.36
CA LEU A 350 -6.53 12.39 -4.08
C LEU A 350 -6.81 11.51 -5.30
N GLY A 351 -5.84 11.28 -6.17
CA GLY A 351 -6.04 10.59 -7.45
C GLY A 351 -6.37 9.11 -7.30
N GLY A 352 -5.65 8.42 -6.38
CA GLY A 352 -5.96 7.04 -6.05
C GLY A 352 -7.40 6.87 -5.54
N ASN A 353 -7.92 7.86 -4.81
CA ASN A 353 -9.32 7.89 -4.40
C ASN A 353 -10.28 8.23 -5.54
N GLY A 354 -9.84 8.96 -6.58
CA GLY A 354 -10.59 9.08 -7.83
C GLY A 354 -10.79 7.73 -8.52
N PHE A 355 -9.77 6.87 -8.47
CA PHE A 355 -9.88 5.48 -8.92
C PHE A 355 -10.79 4.65 -7.99
N GLY A 356 -10.73 4.90 -6.69
CA GLY A 356 -11.64 4.32 -5.70
C GLY A 356 -13.12 4.64 -5.96
N VAL A 357 -13.44 5.85 -6.42
CA VAL A 357 -14.80 6.24 -6.85
C VAL A 357 -15.28 5.36 -8.01
N MET A 358 -14.40 5.04 -8.97
CA MET A 358 -14.74 4.11 -10.04
C MET A 358 -14.91 2.67 -9.53
N ALA A 359 -14.08 2.23 -8.60
CA ALA A 359 -14.21 0.92 -7.96
C ALA A 359 -15.52 0.80 -7.15
N LEU A 360 -16.00 1.89 -6.55
CA LEU A 360 -17.29 1.94 -5.84
C LEU A 360 -18.46 1.63 -6.79
N MET A 361 -18.43 2.13 -8.03
CA MET A 361 -19.44 1.80 -9.05
C MET A 361 -19.43 0.30 -9.36
N VAL A 362 -18.24 -0.27 -9.52
CA VAL A 362 -18.08 -1.71 -9.76
C VAL A 362 -18.63 -2.52 -8.59
N ALA A 363 -18.36 -2.11 -7.36
CA ALA A 363 -18.84 -2.81 -6.17
C ALA A 363 -20.37 -2.82 -6.06
N VAL A 364 -21.03 -1.72 -6.44
CA VAL A 364 -22.51 -1.65 -6.53
C VAL A 364 -23.02 -2.59 -7.61
N ASP A 365 -22.43 -2.56 -8.81
CA ASP A 365 -22.86 -3.37 -9.95
C ASP A 365 -22.68 -4.88 -9.71
N ARG A 366 -21.59 -5.24 -9.01
CA ARG A 366 -21.29 -6.62 -8.61
C ARG A 366 -22.06 -7.08 -7.37
N GLY A 367 -22.76 -6.18 -6.66
CA GLY A 367 -23.49 -6.50 -5.44
C GLY A 367 -22.60 -6.77 -4.23
N PHE A 368 -21.36 -6.26 -4.21
CA PHE A 368 -20.50 -6.28 -3.01
C PHE A 368 -21.06 -5.34 -1.94
N ILE A 369 -21.68 -4.25 -2.37
CA ILE A 369 -22.43 -3.31 -1.55
C ILE A 369 -23.75 -2.98 -2.24
N THR A 370 -24.73 -2.43 -1.49
CA THR A 370 -25.98 -1.96 -2.11
C THR A 370 -25.77 -0.60 -2.77
N ARG A 371 -26.69 -0.22 -3.66
CA ARG A 371 -26.66 1.11 -4.31
C ARG A 371 -26.82 2.23 -3.29
N GLU A 372 -27.66 2.04 -2.29
CA GLU A 372 -27.86 3.00 -1.20
C GLU A 372 -26.58 3.24 -0.41
N GLN A 373 -25.85 2.17 -0.06
CA GLN A 373 -24.54 2.27 0.58
C GLN A 373 -23.52 3.00 -0.33
N GLY A 374 -23.54 2.71 -1.64
CA GLY A 374 -22.70 3.41 -2.60
C GLY A 374 -23.00 4.91 -2.68
N VAL A 375 -24.26 5.29 -2.71
CA VAL A 375 -24.72 6.69 -2.72
C VAL A 375 -24.33 7.41 -1.43
N GLU A 376 -24.51 6.76 -0.27
CA GLU A 376 -24.10 7.32 1.02
C GLU A 376 -22.61 7.62 1.07
N ARG A 377 -21.77 6.68 0.59
CA ARG A 377 -20.33 6.86 0.49
C ARG A 377 -19.98 7.99 -0.47
N MET A 378 -20.60 8.06 -1.63
CA MET A 378 -20.39 9.15 -2.58
C MET A 378 -20.73 10.52 -2.01
N LEU A 379 -21.87 10.64 -1.29
CA LEU A 379 -22.24 11.88 -0.61
C LEU A 379 -21.21 12.31 0.44
N LYS A 380 -20.67 11.36 1.20
CA LYS A 380 -19.60 11.63 2.17
C LYS A 380 -18.38 12.21 1.47
N ILE A 381 -17.90 11.57 0.40
CA ILE A 381 -16.73 11.99 -0.39
C ILE A 381 -16.94 13.39 -0.98
N VAL A 382 -18.04 13.63 -1.70
CA VAL A 382 -18.24 14.92 -2.38
C VAL A 382 -18.46 16.06 -1.39
N ARG A 383 -19.09 15.81 -0.24
CA ARG A 383 -19.27 16.81 0.82
C ARG A 383 -17.97 17.14 1.56
N PHE A 384 -17.07 16.16 1.69
CA PHE A 384 -15.71 16.38 2.22
C PHE A 384 -14.90 17.21 1.22
N LEU A 385 -14.83 16.81 -0.03
CA LEU A 385 -14.09 17.50 -1.09
C LEU A 385 -14.57 18.95 -1.32
N ALA A 386 -15.86 19.23 -1.08
CA ALA A 386 -16.42 20.58 -1.15
C ALA A 386 -15.86 21.53 -0.09
N LYS A 387 -15.32 21.01 1.00
CA LYS A 387 -14.74 21.77 2.11
C LYS A 387 -13.21 21.72 2.13
N ALA A 388 -12.62 20.80 1.38
CA ALA A 388 -11.18 20.63 1.31
C ALA A 388 -10.49 21.81 0.62
N ASP A 389 -9.20 22.01 0.92
CA ASP A 389 -8.39 23.03 0.28
C ASP A 389 -8.36 22.85 -1.24
N ARG A 390 -8.50 23.96 -1.96
CA ARG A 390 -8.47 23.99 -3.44
C ARG A 390 -7.77 25.26 -3.92
N PHE A 391 -7.01 25.12 -5.00
CA PHE A 391 -6.17 26.16 -5.59
C PHE A 391 -6.48 26.28 -7.08
N HIS A 392 -7.19 27.35 -7.47
CA HIS A 392 -7.71 27.46 -8.84
C HIS A 392 -8.58 26.25 -9.24
N GLY A 393 -9.44 25.83 -8.30
CA GLY A 393 -10.31 24.68 -8.50
C GLY A 393 -9.64 23.30 -8.38
N VAL A 394 -8.33 23.25 -8.20
CA VAL A 394 -7.50 22.03 -8.14
C VAL A 394 -7.20 21.67 -6.69
N TRP A 395 -7.40 20.43 -6.31
CA TRP A 395 -7.04 19.89 -5.00
C TRP A 395 -5.54 19.60 -4.91
N PRO A 396 -4.98 19.53 -3.69
CA PRO A 396 -3.60 19.11 -3.50
C PRO A 396 -3.44 17.59 -3.73
N HIS A 397 -2.19 17.14 -3.81
CA HIS A 397 -1.85 15.73 -3.88
C HIS A 397 -2.39 14.95 -2.68
N PHE A 398 -2.06 15.43 -1.47
CA PHE A 398 -2.48 14.83 -0.21
C PHE A 398 -3.36 15.79 0.61
N LEU A 399 -4.42 15.22 1.15
CA LEU A 399 -5.34 15.86 2.08
C LEU A 399 -5.25 15.19 3.46
N ASP A 400 -5.32 16.00 4.50
CA ASP A 400 -5.61 15.55 5.85
C ASP A 400 -7.05 15.01 5.90
N GLY A 401 -7.22 13.75 6.24
CA GLY A 401 -8.51 13.03 6.17
C GLY A 401 -9.56 13.56 7.15
N GLU A 402 -9.16 14.18 8.25
CA GLU A 402 -10.05 14.78 9.24
C GLU A 402 -10.51 16.18 8.82
N THR A 403 -9.58 17.01 8.34
CA THR A 403 -9.82 18.44 8.14
C THR A 403 -9.97 18.87 6.68
N GLY A 404 -9.50 18.07 5.72
CA GLY A 404 -9.42 18.43 4.30
C GLY A 404 -8.33 19.44 3.97
N ARG A 405 -7.39 19.69 4.89
CA ARG A 405 -6.25 20.58 4.66
C ARG A 405 -5.17 19.90 3.84
N THR A 406 -4.42 20.72 3.12
CA THR A 406 -3.25 20.28 2.36
C THR A 406 -2.18 19.72 3.29
N LEU A 407 -1.64 18.54 2.93
CA LEU A 407 -0.45 17.97 3.53
C LEU A 407 0.73 18.07 2.54
N ASP A 408 1.81 18.73 2.95
CA ASP A 408 3.03 18.91 2.15
C ASP A 408 3.98 17.70 2.22
N TYR A 409 3.43 16.52 2.01
CA TYR A 409 4.10 15.23 2.22
C TYR A 409 5.38 15.09 1.39
N PHE A 410 5.38 15.50 0.12
CA PHE A 410 6.57 15.55 -0.74
C PHE A 410 7.44 16.79 -0.54
N GLY A 411 7.09 17.62 0.43
CA GLY A 411 7.87 18.78 0.86
C GLY A 411 7.21 20.10 0.55
N LYS A 412 7.78 21.16 1.11
CA LYS A 412 7.20 22.51 1.18
C LYS A 412 6.83 23.14 -0.16
N TYR A 413 7.32 22.65 -1.27
CA TYR A 413 7.00 23.16 -2.61
C TYR A 413 5.78 22.47 -3.23
N ASP A 414 5.34 21.35 -2.63
CA ASP A 414 4.15 20.57 -3.00
C ASP A 414 3.04 20.78 -1.96
N ASN A 415 2.76 22.06 -1.65
CA ASN A 415 1.78 22.49 -0.66
C ASN A 415 0.56 23.17 -1.28
N GLY A 416 0.25 22.85 -2.52
CA GLY A 416 -0.83 23.50 -3.27
C GLY A 416 -1.54 22.55 -4.23
N GLY A 417 -1.97 23.07 -5.38
CA GLY A 417 -2.75 22.30 -6.35
C GLY A 417 -1.94 21.31 -7.15
N ASP A 418 -2.43 20.05 -7.22
CA ASP A 418 -1.94 18.99 -8.08
C ASP A 418 -2.96 18.70 -9.19
N LEU A 419 -2.61 19.12 -10.43
CA LEU A 419 -3.51 19.02 -11.58
C LEU A 419 -3.75 17.56 -12.00
N VAL A 420 -2.77 16.69 -11.82
CA VAL A 420 -2.84 15.27 -12.23
C VAL A 420 -3.72 14.49 -11.28
N GLU A 421 -3.50 14.60 -9.98
CA GLU A 421 -4.32 13.99 -8.95
C GLU A 421 -5.79 14.45 -9.06
N THR A 422 -5.97 15.76 -9.30
CA THR A 422 -7.30 16.32 -9.57
C THR A 422 -7.94 15.74 -10.83
N ALA A 423 -7.18 15.54 -11.90
CA ALA A 423 -7.71 14.93 -13.13
C ALA A 423 -8.16 13.48 -12.91
N PHE A 424 -7.43 12.71 -12.10
CA PHE A 424 -7.84 11.35 -11.73
C PHE A 424 -9.13 11.35 -10.88
N MET A 425 -9.26 12.28 -9.93
CA MET A 425 -10.51 12.45 -9.17
C MET A 425 -11.67 12.87 -10.08
N ILE A 426 -11.48 13.84 -10.96
CA ILE A 426 -12.52 14.29 -11.90
C ILE A 426 -12.91 13.17 -12.86
N GLN A 427 -11.97 12.35 -13.33
CA GLN A 427 -12.28 11.16 -14.15
C GLN A 427 -13.26 10.23 -13.43
N GLY A 428 -12.99 9.94 -12.14
CA GLY A 428 -13.88 9.12 -11.32
C GLY A 428 -15.26 9.76 -11.10
N LEU A 429 -15.29 11.04 -10.76
CA LEU A 429 -16.52 11.79 -10.52
C LEU A 429 -17.39 11.90 -11.78
N LEU A 430 -16.78 12.06 -12.96
CA LEU A 430 -17.52 12.09 -14.23
C LEU A 430 -18.11 10.72 -14.58
N ALA A 431 -17.42 9.62 -14.28
CA ALA A 431 -17.98 8.29 -14.44
C ALA A 431 -19.15 8.07 -13.45
N ALA A 432 -18.98 8.45 -12.18
CA ALA A 432 -20.00 8.34 -11.14
C ALA A 432 -21.24 9.22 -11.45
N ARG A 433 -21.05 10.41 -12.05
CA ARG A 433 -22.12 11.31 -12.49
C ARG A 433 -23.11 10.62 -13.44
N GLN A 434 -22.64 9.75 -14.30
CA GLN A 434 -23.47 9.00 -15.24
C GLN A 434 -24.03 7.72 -14.63
N TYR A 435 -23.31 7.09 -13.72
CA TYR A 435 -23.72 5.86 -13.08
C TYR A 435 -24.84 6.08 -12.05
N PHE A 436 -24.67 7.03 -11.12
CA PHE A 436 -25.68 7.38 -10.10
C PHE A 436 -26.72 8.34 -10.71
N ASN A 437 -27.62 7.80 -11.51
CA ASN A 437 -28.54 8.55 -12.36
C ASN A 437 -30.03 8.42 -12.01
N HIS A 438 -30.36 7.79 -10.87
CA HIS A 438 -31.73 7.74 -10.39
C HIS A 438 -32.22 9.13 -9.97
N ASP A 439 -33.51 9.38 -10.12
CA ASP A 439 -34.13 10.66 -9.76
C ASP A 439 -34.46 10.74 -8.27
N THR A 440 -33.41 10.60 -7.44
CA THR A 440 -33.48 10.79 -5.99
C THR A 440 -32.73 12.07 -5.60
N PRO A 441 -33.10 12.74 -4.51
CA PRO A 441 -32.36 13.92 -4.02
C PRO A 441 -30.88 13.62 -3.77
N ALA A 442 -30.55 12.45 -3.22
CA ALA A 442 -29.20 12.02 -2.89
C ALA A 442 -28.32 11.85 -4.15
N GLU A 443 -28.80 11.12 -5.15
CA GLU A 443 -28.05 10.95 -6.40
C GLU A 443 -27.99 12.23 -7.23
N ARG A 444 -29.00 13.09 -7.13
CA ARG A 444 -28.96 14.42 -7.75
C ARG A 444 -27.86 15.28 -7.12
N GLU A 445 -27.74 15.31 -5.78
CA GLU A 445 -26.67 16.03 -5.08
C GLU A 445 -25.27 15.54 -5.55
N VAL A 446 -25.08 14.21 -5.67
CA VAL A 446 -23.82 13.65 -6.19
C VAL A 446 -23.51 14.19 -7.62
N ARG A 447 -24.51 14.14 -8.52
CA ARG A 447 -24.32 14.62 -9.90
C ARG A 447 -24.06 16.13 -9.99
N ASP A 448 -24.82 16.92 -9.24
CA ASP A 448 -24.68 18.36 -9.26
C ASP A 448 -23.35 18.82 -8.68
N THR A 449 -22.91 18.19 -7.57
CA THR A 449 -21.61 18.51 -6.96
C THR A 449 -20.45 18.07 -7.86
N ALA A 450 -20.52 16.87 -8.47
CA ALA A 450 -19.51 16.41 -9.43
C ALA A 450 -19.42 17.36 -10.64
N THR A 451 -20.57 17.84 -11.12
CA THR A 451 -20.64 18.82 -12.23
C THR A 451 -20.08 20.18 -11.80
N GLN A 452 -20.34 20.60 -10.58
CA GLN A 452 -19.79 21.86 -10.03
C GLN A 452 -18.26 21.77 -9.96
N PHE A 453 -17.70 20.70 -9.36
CA PHE A 453 -16.26 20.51 -9.29
C PHE A 453 -15.60 20.50 -10.67
N TRP A 454 -16.20 19.76 -11.61
CA TRP A 454 -15.75 19.71 -13.00
C TRP A 454 -15.65 21.10 -13.64
N ARG A 455 -16.62 21.98 -13.38
CA ARG A 455 -16.68 23.34 -13.92
C ARG A 455 -15.73 24.32 -13.22
N GLU A 456 -15.34 24.05 -12.00
CA GLU A 456 -14.52 24.96 -11.18
C GLU A 456 -13.02 24.75 -11.37
N VAL A 457 -12.57 23.65 -11.99
CA VAL A 457 -11.15 23.44 -12.29
C VAL A 457 -10.69 24.41 -13.37
N GLU A 458 -9.77 25.32 -13.01
CA GLU A 458 -9.17 26.31 -13.91
C GLU A 458 -7.98 25.70 -14.67
N TRP A 459 -8.24 24.75 -15.61
CA TRP A 459 -7.21 24.07 -16.39
C TRP A 459 -6.28 25.04 -17.12
N ASP A 460 -6.81 26.15 -17.63
CA ASP A 460 -6.08 27.20 -18.34
C ASP A 460 -5.11 27.98 -17.43
N TRP A 461 -5.34 28.03 -16.11
CA TRP A 461 -4.39 28.56 -15.14
C TRP A 461 -3.06 27.80 -15.17
N TYR A 462 -3.12 26.47 -15.22
CA TYR A 462 -1.96 25.59 -15.24
C TYR A 462 -1.19 25.60 -16.57
N ARG A 463 -1.62 26.39 -17.51
CA ARG A 463 -0.96 26.64 -18.80
C ARG A 463 0.17 27.66 -18.73
N GLN A 464 0.49 28.25 -17.62
CA GLN A 464 1.54 29.26 -17.40
C GLN A 464 1.77 30.23 -18.59
N LYS A 465 1.23 31.44 -18.52
CA LYS A 465 1.46 32.53 -19.52
C LYS A 465 1.15 32.09 -20.98
N GLY A 466 0.25 31.14 -21.17
CA GLY A 466 -0.13 30.68 -22.50
C GLY A 466 0.81 29.67 -23.13
N SER A 467 1.61 28.95 -22.32
CA SER A 467 2.40 27.81 -22.76
C SER A 467 1.53 26.76 -23.48
N ASP A 468 2.10 26.00 -24.40
CA ASP A 468 1.44 24.84 -25.01
C ASP A 468 1.49 23.59 -24.14
N VAL A 469 2.17 23.67 -22.96
CA VAL A 469 2.32 22.55 -22.02
C VAL A 469 1.63 22.93 -20.71
N LEU A 470 0.85 21.99 -20.17
CA LEU A 470 0.29 22.08 -18.83
C LEU A 470 1.36 21.76 -17.78
N THR A 471 1.23 22.35 -16.60
CA THR A 471 2.14 22.16 -15.47
C THR A 471 1.45 21.33 -14.39
N TRP A 472 2.18 20.43 -13.76
CA TRP A 472 1.64 19.50 -12.76
C TRP A 472 1.20 20.20 -11.47
N HIS A 473 2.11 21.01 -10.88
CA HIS A 473 1.93 21.60 -9.54
C HIS A 473 1.88 23.12 -9.56
N TRP A 474 1.10 23.66 -8.67
CA TRP A 474 1.12 25.09 -8.31
C TRP A 474 1.05 25.23 -6.78
N SER A 475 1.84 26.14 -6.21
CA SER A 475 1.92 26.40 -4.77
C SER A 475 1.45 27.83 -4.46
N PRO A 476 0.62 28.05 -3.43
CA PRO A 476 0.23 29.38 -3.01
C PRO A 476 1.40 30.22 -2.49
N ASP A 477 2.46 29.57 -1.99
CA ASP A 477 3.64 30.24 -1.42
C ASP A 477 4.82 30.33 -2.38
N HIS A 478 4.85 29.49 -3.42
CA HIS A 478 6.00 29.33 -4.31
C HIS A 478 5.63 29.32 -5.80
N ASP A 479 4.40 29.67 -6.17
CA ASP A 479 3.91 29.64 -7.56
C ASP A 479 4.22 28.30 -8.26
N PHE A 480 4.69 28.34 -9.49
CA PHE A 480 5.10 27.18 -10.27
C PHE A 480 6.57 26.75 -10.02
N TYR A 481 7.05 26.77 -8.77
CA TYR A 481 8.47 26.49 -8.46
C TYR A 481 8.91 25.10 -8.93
N ILE A 482 8.11 24.05 -8.71
CA ILE A 482 8.41 22.68 -9.17
C ILE A 482 8.49 22.63 -10.70
N ASN A 483 7.60 23.36 -11.37
CA ASN A 483 7.57 23.54 -12.84
C ASN A 483 7.71 22.23 -13.63
N HIS A 484 7.02 21.16 -13.19
CA HIS A 484 7.03 19.89 -13.87
C HIS A 484 6.07 19.90 -15.06
N PRO A 485 6.57 19.83 -16.31
CA PRO A 485 5.73 19.89 -17.50
C PRO A 485 5.04 18.55 -17.76
N LEU A 486 3.76 18.57 -18.12
CA LEU A 486 3.01 17.40 -18.54
C LEU A 486 3.27 17.11 -20.03
N ILE A 487 4.21 16.23 -20.28
CA ILE A 487 4.65 15.83 -21.64
C ILE A 487 4.55 14.31 -21.75
N GLY A 488 3.82 13.78 -22.75
CA GLY A 488 3.66 12.34 -22.96
C GLY A 488 4.91 11.67 -23.55
N TRP A 489 5.01 10.42 -23.39
CA TRP A 489 4.04 9.42 -22.97
C TRP A 489 4.18 9.08 -21.49
N ASN A 490 3.07 9.11 -20.75
CA ASN A 490 2.95 8.68 -19.36
C ASN A 490 1.46 8.59 -18.93
N GLU A 491 1.18 8.46 -17.65
CA GLU A 491 -0.15 8.35 -17.04
C GLU A 491 -1.03 9.59 -17.20
N THR A 492 -0.48 10.75 -17.55
CA THR A 492 -1.18 12.04 -17.48
C THR A 492 -1.98 12.40 -18.75
N LEU A 493 -2.19 11.46 -19.68
CA LEU A 493 -2.99 11.69 -20.89
C LEU A 493 -4.38 12.26 -20.60
N ILE A 494 -5.04 11.74 -19.56
CA ILE A 494 -6.40 12.16 -19.17
C ILE A 494 -6.46 13.64 -18.80
N VAL A 495 -5.37 14.22 -18.30
CA VAL A 495 -5.31 15.66 -17.95
C VAL A 495 -5.59 16.52 -19.20
N TYR A 496 -4.94 16.21 -20.32
CA TYR A 496 -5.17 16.94 -21.57
C TYR A 496 -6.59 16.71 -22.13
N LEU A 497 -7.09 15.49 -22.07
CA LEU A 497 -8.46 15.22 -22.50
C LEU A 497 -9.48 16.04 -21.70
N LEU A 498 -9.35 16.04 -20.37
CA LEU A 498 -10.24 16.79 -19.48
C LEU A 498 -10.05 18.31 -19.63
N ALA A 499 -8.82 18.78 -19.72
CA ALA A 499 -8.56 20.20 -19.94
C ALA A 499 -9.16 20.73 -21.25
N ILE A 500 -9.12 19.94 -22.34
CA ILE A 500 -9.73 20.28 -23.62
C ILE A 500 -11.26 20.18 -23.55
N ALA A 501 -11.78 19.21 -22.79
CA ALA A 501 -13.23 18.98 -22.64
C ALA A 501 -13.90 19.95 -21.65
N SER A 502 -13.13 20.74 -20.89
CA SER A 502 -13.66 21.62 -19.84
C SER A 502 -14.73 22.59 -20.39
N PRO A 503 -15.92 22.68 -19.76
CA PRO A 503 -16.99 23.55 -20.22
C PRO A 503 -16.79 25.02 -19.86
N THR A 504 -15.85 25.35 -18.96
CA THR A 504 -15.66 26.69 -18.40
C THR A 504 -14.25 27.24 -18.60
N HIS A 505 -13.22 26.40 -18.43
CA HIS A 505 -11.80 26.76 -18.51
C HIS A 505 -11.04 25.87 -19.50
N PRO A 506 -11.51 25.75 -20.77
CA PRO A 506 -10.88 24.84 -21.71
C PRO A 506 -9.51 25.36 -22.19
N VAL A 507 -8.62 24.42 -22.46
CA VAL A 507 -7.40 24.69 -23.22
C VAL A 507 -7.60 24.37 -24.71
N PRO A 508 -6.84 24.99 -25.63
CA PRO A 508 -6.92 24.68 -27.05
C PRO A 508 -6.65 23.20 -27.38
N ALA A 509 -7.47 22.59 -28.20
CA ALA A 509 -7.30 21.20 -28.64
C ALA A 509 -5.95 20.95 -29.33
N SER A 510 -5.33 22.01 -29.93
CA SER A 510 -3.99 21.94 -30.50
C SER A 510 -2.92 21.57 -29.49
N MET A 511 -3.13 21.79 -28.18
CA MET A 511 -2.17 21.44 -27.13
C MET A 511 -1.97 19.93 -27.00
N TRP A 512 -2.92 19.09 -27.48
CA TRP A 512 -2.68 17.66 -27.62
C TRP A 512 -1.47 17.37 -28.53
N HIS A 513 -1.31 18.17 -29.59
CA HIS A 513 -0.24 17.97 -30.57
C HIS A 513 1.01 18.79 -30.28
N THR A 514 0.86 19.99 -29.71
CA THR A 514 2.00 20.89 -29.47
C THR A 514 2.60 20.76 -28.07
N GLY A 515 1.77 20.36 -27.11
CA GLY A 515 2.17 20.13 -25.70
C GLY A 515 2.38 18.65 -25.40
N TRP A 516 1.29 17.89 -25.27
CA TRP A 516 1.34 16.45 -24.90
C TRP A 516 2.22 15.62 -25.83
N ALA A 517 1.91 15.59 -27.12
CA ALA A 517 2.68 14.88 -28.13
C ALA A 517 3.75 15.76 -28.82
N GLY A 518 4.03 16.95 -28.28
CA GLY A 518 4.86 17.97 -28.90
C GLY A 518 6.31 17.54 -29.13
N ARG A 519 6.99 18.27 -30.02
CA ARG A 519 8.39 18.06 -30.40
C ARG A 519 9.26 19.32 -30.15
N SER A 520 8.84 20.18 -29.25
CA SER A 520 9.67 21.31 -28.80
C SER A 520 10.95 20.81 -28.15
N ASP A 521 11.96 21.68 -28.07
CA ASP A 521 13.22 21.35 -27.40
C ASP A 521 13.00 20.91 -25.95
N LEU A 522 12.01 21.51 -25.28
CA LEU A 522 11.59 21.11 -23.93
C LEU A 522 11.07 19.67 -23.92
N ALA A 523 10.20 19.31 -24.86
CA ALA A 523 9.63 17.96 -24.96
C ALA A 523 10.70 16.90 -25.27
N VAL A 524 11.60 17.18 -26.20
CA VAL A 524 12.72 16.31 -26.54
C VAL A 524 13.64 16.13 -25.33
N LYS A 525 14.01 17.22 -24.65
CA LYS A 525 14.85 17.17 -23.44
C LYS A 525 14.18 16.35 -22.32
N TYR A 526 12.89 16.55 -22.10
CA TYR A 526 12.11 15.84 -21.10
C TYR A 526 12.13 14.33 -21.35
N ARG A 527 11.78 13.90 -22.57
CA ARG A 527 11.74 12.48 -22.94
C ARG A 527 13.11 11.81 -22.91
N ARG A 528 14.20 12.50 -23.24
CA ARG A 528 15.56 11.98 -23.07
C ARG A 528 15.89 11.64 -21.62
N GLY A 529 15.37 12.40 -20.66
CA GLY A 529 15.50 12.10 -19.24
C GLY A 529 14.77 10.83 -18.82
N TRP A 530 13.80 10.36 -19.59
CA TRP A 530 12.95 9.21 -19.29
C TRP A 530 13.49 7.91 -19.91
N THR A 531 14.13 7.98 -21.09
CA THR A 531 14.58 6.80 -21.80
C THR A 531 15.93 7.03 -22.48
N THR A 532 16.68 5.98 -22.70
CA THR A 532 17.96 6.02 -23.42
C THR A 532 17.79 6.09 -24.95
N GLN A 533 16.58 5.83 -25.48
CA GLN A 533 16.33 5.67 -26.93
C GLN A 533 15.17 6.52 -27.47
N GLY A 534 14.16 6.87 -26.65
CA GLY A 534 12.98 7.58 -27.11
C GLY A 534 12.97 9.04 -26.66
N ASP A 535 13.37 9.97 -27.50
CA ASP A 535 13.22 11.40 -27.26
C ASP A 535 11.98 11.98 -27.98
N HIS A 536 11.15 11.11 -28.57
CA HIS A 536 9.92 11.45 -29.27
C HIS A 536 8.70 10.77 -28.66
N PHE A 537 7.51 11.35 -28.86
CA PHE A 537 6.24 10.74 -28.47
C PHE A 537 5.99 9.44 -29.24
N THR A 538 6.21 9.44 -30.54
CA THR A 538 6.15 8.24 -31.39
C THR A 538 7.44 7.43 -31.28
N ASN A 539 7.30 6.10 -31.13
CA ASN A 539 8.44 5.18 -31.01
C ASN A 539 8.78 4.53 -32.37
N GLY A 540 7.93 3.66 -32.88
CA GLY A 540 8.08 3.00 -34.19
C GLY A 540 9.02 1.80 -34.22
N HIS A 541 9.72 1.49 -33.12
CA HIS A 541 10.59 0.32 -32.98
C HIS A 541 9.83 -0.94 -32.60
N SER A 542 10.46 -2.10 -32.78
CA SER A 542 9.94 -3.38 -32.30
C SER A 542 10.79 -3.90 -31.14
N TYR A 543 10.12 -4.40 -30.12
CA TYR A 543 10.71 -5.03 -28.94
C TYR A 543 10.13 -6.44 -28.82
N HIS A 544 10.98 -7.46 -28.69
CA HIS A 544 10.57 -8.87 -28.73
C HIS A 544 9.68 -9.22 -29.94
N GLY A 545 9.90 -8.57 -31.09
CA GLY A 545 9.09 -8.75 -32.29
C GLY A 545 7.77 -7.96 -32.32
N ILE A 546 7.42 -7.23 -31.25
CA ILE A 546 6.17 -6.46 -31.13
C ILE A 546 6.47 -4.99 -31.46
N LYS A 547 5.74 -4.45 -32.44
CA LYS A 547 5.87 -3.03 -32.84
C LYS A 547 5.20 -2.14 -31.81
N LEU A 548 5.91 -1.11 -31.36
CA LEU A 548 5.41 -0.05 -30.48
C LEU A 548 5.25 1.25 -31.28
N GLU A 549 4.05 1.83 -31.32
CA GLU A 549 3.81 3.08 -32.05
C GLU A 549 4.11 4.32 -31.22
N VAL A 550 3.68 4.31 -29.96
CA VAL A 550 3.84 5.43 -29.01
C VAL A 550 4.39 4.92 -27.69
N GLY A 551 5.27 5.67 -27.08
CA GLY A 551 5.83 5.36 -25.75
C GLY A 551 7.33 5.25 -25.75
N GLU A 552 7.89 5.01 -24.58
CA GLU A 552 9.33 4.90 -24.36
C GLU A 552 9.90 3.53 -24.76
N ALA A 553 11.22 3.44 -24.82
CA ALA A 553 11.92 2.22 -25.20
C ALA A 553 11.55 1.05 -24.29
N GLY A 554 11.17 -0.08 -24.88
CA GLY A 554 10.72 -1.26 -24.13
C GLY A 554 9.34 -1.15 -23.50
N GLY A 555 8.55 -0.14 -23.85
CA GLY A 555 7.16 0.04 -23.44
C GLY A 555 6.94 0.93 -22.22
N GLY A 556 7.94 1.10 -21.36
CA GLY A 556 7.79 1.86 -20.11
C GLY A 556 7.01 1.11 -19.05
N GLU A 557 6.42 1.83 -18.11
CA GLU A 557 5.64 1.28 -17.01
C GLU A 557 4.19 0.97 -17.39
N LEU A 558 3.66 -0.09 -16.79
CA LEU A 558 2.31 -0.53 -17.13
C LEU A 558 1.23 0.42 -16.62
N PHE A 559 1.41 1.12 -15.50
CA PHE A 559 0.39 2.06 -15.03
C PHE A 559 0.14 3.21 -16.01
N PHE A 560 1.08 3.55 -16.90
CA PHE A 560 0.85 4.47 -18.01
C PHE A 560 -0.27 4.00 -18.95
N THR A 561 -0.52 2.70 -19.01
CA THR A 561 -1.59 2.11 -19.81
C THR A 561 -2.91 1.95 -19.05
N HIS A 562 -2.91 2.24 -17.75
CA HIS A 562 -4.06 2.01 -16.87
C HIS A 562 -4.72 3.32 -16.42
N PHE A 563 -4.02 4.22 -15.74
CA PHE A 563 -4.62 5.32 -14.98
C PHE A 563 -5.48 6.27 -15.83
N SER A 564 -4.98 6.71 -16.98
CA SER A 564 -5.77 7.51 -17.92
C SER A 564 -6.91 6.72 -18.58
N PHE A 565 -6.78 5.41 -18.70
CA PHE A 565 -7.68 4.54 -19.45
C PHE A 565 -8.69 3.79 -18.57
N MET A 566 -8.78 4.07 -17.30
CA MET A 566 -9.84 3.52 -16.46
C MET A 566 -11.22 4.06 -16.84
N GLY A 567 -11.31 5.36 -17.12
CA GLY A 567 -12.53 6.00 -17.60
C GLY A 567 -12.55 6.15 -19.11
N PHE A 568 -11.44 6.61 -19.71
CA PHE A 568 -11.34 6.81 -21.15
C PHE A 568 -11.23 5.47 -21.89
N ASP A 569 -12.26 5.12 -22.69
CA ASP A 569 -12.29 3.91 -23.53
C ASP A 569 -11.47 4.13 -24.81
N PRO A 570 -10.32 3.46 -24.98
CA PRO A 570 -9.50 3.63 -26.17
C PRO A 570 -9.92 2.76 -27.37
N ARG A 571 -10.95 1.92 -27.23
CA ARG A 571 -11.33 0.93 -28.23
C ARG A 571 -11.97 1.56 -29.47
N GLY A 572 -11.57 1.09 -30.66
CA GLY A 572 -12.20 1.46 -31.94
C GLY A 572 -12.00 2.91 -32.36
N ILE A 573 -11.08 3.65 -31.74
CA ILE A 573 -10.73 5.02 -32.08
C ILE A 573 -9.20 5.21 -32.13
N ARG A 574 -8.76 6.17 -32.95
CA ARG A 574 -7.36 6.59 -33.02
C ARG A 574 -7.24 8.08 -33.20
N ASP A 575 -6.13 8.63 -32.76
CA ASP A 575 -5.70 9.99 -33.11
C ASP A 575 -4.69 9.99 -34.28
N ALA A 576 -3.92 11.06 -34.42
CA ALA A 576 -2.88 11.19 -35.43
C ALA A 576 -1.69 10.24 -35.22
N TYR A 577 -1.52 9.66 -34.04
CA TYR A 577 -0.33 8.94 -33.63
C TYR A 577 -0.56 7.43 -33.53
N THR A 578 -1.68 7.00 -32.90
CA THR A 578 -1.93 5.58 -32.65
C THR A 578 -3.41 5.29 -32.35
N ASN A 579 -3.77 4.01 -32.36
CA ASN A 579 -4.90 3.45 -31.63
C ASN A 579 -4.39 3.07 -30.23
N TYR A 580 -4.86 3.78 -29.20
CA TYR A 580 -4.34 3.59 -27.85
C TYR A 580 -4.66 2.22 -27.25
N PHE A 581 -5.75 1.57 -27.66
CA PHE A 581 -6.02 0.20 -27.24
C PHE A 581 -4.95 -0.77 -27.75
N THR A 582 -4.65 -0.69 -29.04
CA THR A 582 -3.62 -1.53 -29.68
C THR A 582 -2.23 -1.21 -29.13
N ASN A 583 -1.94 0.07 -28.88
CA ASN A 583 -0.66 0.50 -28.32
C ASN A 583 -0.46 0.02 -26.88
N ASN A 584 -1.48 0.13 -26.03
CA ASN A 584 -1.45 -0.35 -24.64
C ASN A 584 -1.29 -1.89 -24.60
N ARG A 585 -1.99 -2.59 -25.51
CA ARG A 585 -1.79 -4.03 -25.70
C ARG A 585 -0.34 -4.35 -26.07
N ALA A 586 0.25 -3.59 -27.00
CA ALA A 586 1.66 -3.78 -27.40
C ALA A 586 2.61 -3.58 -26.19
N ILE A 587 2.39 -2.54 -25.37
CA ILE A 587 3.17 -2.28 -24.16
C ILE A 587 3.08 -3.47 -23.19
N ALA A 588 1.85 -3.94 -22.91
CA ALA A 588 1.64 -5.07 -21.99
C ALA A 588 2.31 -6.36 -22.51
N LEU A 589 2.16 -6.67 -23.81
CA LEU A 589 2.81 -7.84 -24.42
C LEU A 589 4.34 -7.73 -24.46
N ILE A 590 4.92 -6.53 -24.64
CA ILE A 590 6.36 -6.29 -24.57
C ILE A 590 6.87 -6.58 -23.14
N GLN A 591 6.16 -6.14 -22.12
CA GLN A 591 6.49 -6.42 -20.71
C GLN A 591 6.40 -7.91 -20.39
N HIS A 592 5.37 -8.59 -20.89
CA HIS A 592 5.20 -10.02 -20.75
C HIS A 592 6.33 -10.80 -21.45
N ALA A 593 6.65 -10.46 -22.70
CA ALA A 593 7.75 -11.08 -23.42
C ALA A 593 9.12 -10.84 -22.76
N TYR A 594 9.34 -9.65 -22.19
CA TYR A 594 10.55 -9.35 -21.41
C TYR A 594 10.65 -10.26 -20.16
N ALA A 595 9.56 -10.52 -19.47
CA ALA A 595 9.58 -11.43 -18.33
C ALA A 595 9.87 -12.88 -18.74
N ILE A 596 9.36 -13.34 -19.88
CA ILE A 596 9.68 -14.66 -20.45
C ILE A 596 11.17 -14.76 -20.80
N ASP A 597 11.71 -13.76 -21.51
CA ASP A 597 13.14 -13.73 -21.89
C ASP A 597 14.05 -13.59 -20.67
N ASN A 598 13.57 -12.97 -19.61
CA ASN A 598 14.25 -12.78 -18.32
C ASN A 598 15.75 -12.49 -18.46
N PRO A 599 16.15 -11.42 -19.13
CA PRO A 599 17.55 -11.21 -19.51
C PRO A 599 18.48 -10.95 -18.32
N ARG A 600 17.91 -10.70 -17.13
CA ARG A 600 18.67 -10.50 -15.89
C ARG A 600 18.66 -11.71 -14.96
N GLY A 601 17.91 -12.77 -15.29
CA GLY A 601 17.88 -14.02 -14.54
C GLY A 601 17.20 -13.90 -13.18
N PHE A 602 16.16 -13.05 -13.04
CA PHE A 602 15.40 -12.94 -11.80
C PHE A 602 14.57 -14.18 -11.55
N THR A 603 14.55 -14.65 -10.31
CA THR A 603 13.68 -15.75 -9.88
C THR A 603 12.21 -15.31 -10.01
N GLY A 604 11.36 -16.20 -10.49
CA GLY A 604 9.91 -15.97 -10.62
C GLY A 604 9.51 -15.41 -11.99
N TYR A 605 10.33 -14.62 -12.68
CA TYR A 605 9.98 -14.07 -13.99
C TYR A 605 9.65 -15.15 -15.02
N GLY A 606 8.50 -15.02 -15.70
CA GLY A 606 8.02 -15.99 -16.67
C GLY A 606 6.71 -15.59 -17.36
N ALA A 607 6.10 -16.56 -18.04
CA ALA A 607 4.86 -16.35 -18.78
C ALA A 607 3.65 -16.03 -17.88
N ASP A 608 3.68 -16.48 -16.64
CA ASP A 608 2.64 -16.31 -15.63
C ASP A 608 3.08 -15.40 -14.47
N CYS A 609 4.28 -14.85 -14.51
CA CYS A 609 4.80 -13.94 -13.51
C CYS A 609 5.51 -12.75 -14.17
N TRP A 610 4.79 -11.66 -14.33
CA TRP A 610 5.22 -10.46 -15.04
C TRP A 610 4.49 -9.22 -14.51
N GLY A 611 4.99 -8.05 -14.81
CA GLY A 611 4.34 -6.78 -14.48
C GLY A 611 5.26 -5.85 -13.71
N ARG A 612 5.85 -4.87 -14.41
CA ARG A 612 6.64 -3.79 -13.82
C ARG A 612 5.82 -2.52 -13.82
N SER A 613 5.69 -1.90 -12.67
CA SER A 613 4.94 -0.68 -12.48
C SER A 613 5.44 0.08 -11.26
N ALA A 614 4.96 1.31 -11.06
CA ALA A 614 5.16 2.02 -9.81
C ALA A 614 4.46 1.28 -8.65
N GLY A 615 5.12 1.24 -7.51
CA GLY A 615 4.63 0.57 -6.30
C GLY A 615 5.74 0.39 -5.29
N VAL A 616 5.43 -0.30 -4.19
CA VAL A 616 6.41 -0.66 -3.17
C VAL A 616 7.43 -1.65 -3.75
N ASN A 617 8.67 -1.58 -3.31
CA ASN A 617 9.78 -2.21 -4.00
C ASN A 617 10.86 -2.74 -3.06
N ALA A 618 11.47 -3.89 -3.43
CA ALA A 618 12.51 -4.58 -2.68
C ALA A 618 13.82 -3.79 -2.56
N GLY A 619 13.90 -2.70 -2.02
CA GLY A 619 15.08 -1.85 -1.89
C GLY A 619 14.74 -0.46 -1.41
N GLY A 620 13.46 -0.27 -1.07
CA GLY A 620 12.90 1.00 -0.63
C GLY A 620 12.43 1.85 -1.80
N ALA A 621 11.80 2.97 -1.51
CA ALA A 621 11.02 3.86 -2.35
C ALA A 621 11.66 4.44 -3.62
N LYS A 622 12.76 3.94 -4.10
CA LYS A 622 13.45 4.44 -5.28
C LYS A 622 13.49 3.42 -6.41
N ALA A 623 12.52 2.57 -6.52
CA ALA A 623 12.36 1.78 -7.71
C ALA A 623 11.93 2.69 -8.84
N LEU A 624 12.89 3.20 -9.50
CA LEU A 624 12.63 3.82 -10.79
C LEU A 624 12.25 2.69 -11.75
N PRO A 625 11.17 2.86 -12.50
CA PRO A 625 10.68 1.92 -13.50
C PRO A 625 11.71 1.42 -14.49
N ARG A 626 12.74 2.22 -14.69
CA ARG A 626 13.79 1.97 -15.66
C ARG A 626 14.94 1.10 -15.16
N SER A 627 15.02 0.89 -13.86
CA SER A 627 15.98 -0.01 -13.23
C SER A 627 15.26 -1.23 -12.71
N ASP A 628 14.97 -2.18 -13.59
CA ASP A 628 14.42 -3.47 -13.21
C ASP A 628 15.33 -4.14 -12.17
N ASN A 629 14.79 -4.43 -11.00
CA ASN A 629 15.45 -5.08 -9.88
C ASN A 629 14.84 -6.44 -9.52
N GLY A 630 13.92 -6.94 -10.36
CA GLY A 630 13.22 -8.19 -10.14
C GLY A 630 11.94 -8.09 -9.34
N THR A 631 11.48 -6.87 -8.99
CA THR A 631 10.19 -6.68 -8.32
C THR A 631 9.03 -6.76 -9.31
N ILE A 632 8.03 -7.54 -8.98
CA ILE A 632 6.73 -7.62 -9.65
C ILE A 632 5.72 -6.81 -8.85
N ASN A 633 5.00 -5.92 -9.54
CA ASN A 633 3.82 -5.26 -9.00
C ASN A 633 2.58 -6.01 -9.49
N VAL A 634 1.75 -6.49 -8.55
CA VAL A 634 0.62 -7.38 -8.84
C VAL A 634 -0.44 -6.69 -9.72
N MET A 635 -0.74 -5.40 -9.42
CA MET A 635 -1.69 -4.62 -10.20
C MET A 635 -1.30 -4.54 -11.67
N ALA A 636 -0.01 -4.48 -11.98
CA ALA A 636 0.47 -4.23 -13.35
C ALA A 636 -0.03 -5.25 -14.37
N SER A 637 0.04 -6.55 -14.06
CA SER A 637 -0.51 -7.60 -14.91
C SER A 637 -2.02 -7.70 -14.82
N LEU A 638 -2.61 -7.55 -13.62
CA LEU A 638 -4.06 -7.70 -13.43
C LEU A 638 -4.87 -6.55 -14.05
N ALA A 639 -4.43 -5.30 -13.92
CA ALA A 639 -5.05 -4.16 -14.58
C ALA A 639 -4.83 -4.14 -16.10
N SER A 640 -3.90 -4.96 -16.62
CA SER A 640 -3.75 -5.18 -18.07
C SER A 640 -4.78 -6.13 -18.66
N MET A 641 -5.71 -6.69 -17.87
CA MET A 641 -6.75 -7.64 -18.30
C MET A 641 -7.50 -7.25 -19.58
N PRO A 642 -7.89 -5.99 -19.84
CA PRO A 642 -8.55 -5.64 -21.09
C PRO A 642 -7.67 -5.81 -22.33
N TYR A 643 -6.35 -5.68 -22.16
CA TYR A 643 -5.37 -5.72 -23.24
C TYR A 643 -4.80 -7.11 -23.48
N THR A 644 -4.59 -7.87 -22.41
CA THR A 644 -3.91 -9.17 -22.39
C THR A 644 -4.68 -10.17 -21.51
N PRO A 645 -5.94 -10.53 -21.86
CA PRO A 645 -6.80 -11.32 -20.98
C PRO A 645 -6.24 -12.71 -20.65
N GLU A 646 -5.58 -13.37 -21.60
CA GLU A 646 -5.03 -14.71 -21.40
C GLU A 646 -3.81 -14.66 -20.49
N GLU A 647 -2.86 -13.76 -20.75
CA GLU A 647 -1.64 -13.56 -20.01
C GLU A 647 -1.93 -13.02 -18.59
N SER A 648 -2.87 -12.09 -18.47
CA SER A 648 -3.30 -11.56 -17.17
C SER A 648 -4.04 -12.60 -16.33
N MET A 649 -4.86 -13.47 -16.95
CA MET A 649 -5.49 -14.59 -16.25
C MET A 649 -4.48 -15.66 -15.81
N ALA A 650 -3.44 -15.91 -16.61
CA ALA A 650 -2.36 -16.81 -16.21
C ALA A 650 -1.62 -16.26 -14.98
N ALA A 651 -1.27 -14.97 -15.00
CA ALA A 651 -0.66 -14.29 -13.88
C ALA A 651 -1.56 -14.33 -12.62
N LEU A 652 -2.86 -14.03 -12.76
CA LEU A 652 -3.79 -14.11 -11.64
C LEU A 652 -3.83 -15.49 -10.99
N ARG A 653 -3.89 -16.55 -11.80
CA ARG A 653 -3.90 -17.92 -11.27
C ARG A 653 -2.61 -18.24 -10.53
N HIS A 654 -1.46 -17.87 -11.09
CA HIS A 654 -0.16 -18.05 -10.46
C HIS A 654 -0.06 -17.27 -9.14
N PHE A 655 -0.36 -15.98 -9.17
CA PHE A 655 -0.30 -15.12 -7.97
C PHE A 655 -1.19 -15.64 -6.85
N TYR A 656 -2.41 -16.06 -7.15
CA TYR A 656 -3.30 -16.55 -6.11
C TYR A 656 -3.02 -18.00 -5.72
N ARG A 657 -2.79 -18.91 -6.68
CA ARG A 657 -2.71 -20.36 -6.40
C ARG A 657 -1.35 -20.80 -5.92
N ASP A 658 -0.28 -20.15 -6.38
CA ASP A 658 1.09 -20.59 -6.11
C ASP A 658 1.81 -19.66 -5.11
N LEU A 659 1.46 -18.38 -5.09
CA LEU A 659 2.07 -17.35 -4.22
C LEU A 659 1.11 -16.78 -3.16
N GLY A 660 -0.17 -17.16 -3.17
CA GLY A 660 -1.20 -16.54 -2.35
C GLY A 660 -0.96 -16.62 -0.84
N ASP A 661 -0.24 -17.63 -0.37
CA ASP A 661 0.20 -17.76 1.02
C ASP A 661 1.14 -16.61 1.47
N ARG A 662 1.72 -15.87 0.53
CA ARG A 662 2.70 -14.80 0.76
C ARG A 662 2.22 -13.42 0.32
N ILE A 663 1.31 -13.35 -0.67
CA ILE A 663 0.91 -12.07 -1.28
C ILE A 663 -0.60 -11.80 -1.24
N TRP A 664 -1.43 -12.72 -0.70
CA TRP A 664 -2.87 -12.49 -0.51
C TRP A 664 -3.15 -12.19 0.96
N GLY A 665 -3.69 -11.02 1.24
CA GLY A 665 -3.93 -10.53 2.59
C GLY A 665 -5.35 -10.01 2.81
N THR A 666 -5.52 -9.19 3.83
CA THR A 666 -6.81 -8.66 4.32
C THR A 666 -7.61 -7.94 3.24
N TYR A 667 -6.95 -7.20 2.37
CA TYR A 667 -7.56 -6.38 1.31
C TYR A 667 -7.19 -6.88 -0.10
N GLY A 668 -7.16 -8.19 -0.31
CA GLY A 668 -6.76 -8.77 -1.57
C GLY A 668 -5.24 -8.90 -1.68
N PHE A 669 -4.68 -8.70 -2.86
CA PHE A 669 -3.24 -8.78 -3.07
C PHE A 669 -2.50 -7.61 -2.43
N HIS A 670 -1.34 -7.88 -1.82
CA HIS A 670 -0.34 -6.87 -1.47
C HIS A 670 0.26 -6.24 -2.73
N ASP A 671 0.94 -5.10 -2.57
CA ASP A 671 1.37 -4.28 -3.70
C ASP A 671 2.42 -4.97 -4.58
N GLY A 672 3.44 -5.60 -4.00
CA GLY A 672 4.51 -6.19 -4.78
C GLY A 672 5.28 -7.32 -4.09
N PHE A 673 6.12 -7.99 -4.88
CA PHE A 673 7.02 -9.03 -4.37
C PHE A 673 8.28 -9.17 -5.24
N ASN A 674 9.32 -9.79 -4.68
CA ASN A 674 10.57 -10.10 -5.37
C ASN A 674 11.12 -11.44 -4.87
N GLU A 675 10.96 -12.49 -5.64
CA GLU A 675 11.40 -13.83 -5.23
C GLU A 675 12.92 -13.99 -5.21
N THR A 676 13.65 -13.20 -6.03
CA THR A 676 15.12 -13.19 -5.99
C THR A 676 15.66 -12.71 -4.63
N GLU A 677 15.01 -11.69 -4.05
CA GLU A 677 15.36 -11.13 -2.74
C GLU A 677 14.63 -11.83 -1.57
N ASN A 678 13.74 -12.80 -1.86
CA ASN A 678 12.79 -13.38 -0.90
C ASN A 678 12.03 -12.28 -0.14
N TRP A 679 11.62 -11.23 -0.86
CA TRP A 679 10.90 -10.09 -0.35
C TRP A 679 9.45 -10.15 -0.81
N PHE A 680 8.53 -10.07 0.14
CA PHE A 680 7.10 -9.99 -0.08
C PHE A 680 6.59 -8.80 0.71
N ASP A 681 5.89 -7.91 0.03
CA ASP A 681 5.32 -6.73 0.65
C ASP A 681 4.10 -7.09 1.50
N GLU A 682 3.77 -6.25 2.46
CA GLU A 682 2.56 -6.35 3.27
C GLU A 682 1.66 -5.12 3.11
N ASP A 683 2.08 -4.19 2.26
CA ASP A 683 1.41 -2.92 2.05
C ASP A 683 0.30 -3.02 0.99
N TYR A 684 -0.73 -2.18 1.14
CA TYR A 684 -1.77 -1.91 0.15
C TYR A 684 -1.70 -0.44 -0.23
N MET A 685 -1.75 -0.14 -1.53
CA MET A 685 -1.71 1.24 -2.03
C MET A 685 -3.01 1.64 -2.69
N VAL A 686 -3.49 2.85 -2.38
CA VAL A 686 -4.71 3.39 -3.01
C VAL A 686 -4.58 3.60 -4.51
N LEU A 687 -3.36 3.80 -5.02
CA LEU A 687 -3.09 3.88 -6.46
C LEU A 687 -3.21 2.53 -7.18
N ASN A 688 -3.04 1.40 -6.47
CA ASN A 688 -2.89 0.08 -7.10
C ASN A 688 -4.11 -0.85 -6.86
N GLN A 689 -4.81 -0.72 -5.74
CA GLN A 689 -5.98 -1.56 -5.45
C GLN A 689 -7.17 -1.26 -6.39
N PRO A 690 -7.64 0.00 -6.53
CA PRO A 690 -8.79 0.29 -7.40
C PRO A 690 -8.56 0.00 -8.90
N PRO A 691 -7.39 0.26 -9.51
CA PRO A 691 -7.15 -0.10 -10.91
C PRO A 691 -7.34 -1.59 -11.19
N THR A 692 -6.95 -2.47 -10.29
CA THR A 692 -7.23 -3.91 -10.40
C THR A 692 -8.73 -4.17 -10.51
N VAL A 693 -9.55 -3.55 -9.66
CA VAL A 693 -11.01 -3.68 -9.67
C VAL A 693 -11.62 -3.16 -10.96
N VAL A 694 -11.23 -1.94 -11.35
CA VAL A 694 -11.83 -1.19 -12.48
C VAL A 694 -11.47 -1.83 -13.82
N MET A 695 -10.20 -2.19 -14.03
CA MET A 695 -9.77 -2.72 -15.32
C MET A 695 -10.24 -4.16 -15.54
N ILE A 696 -10.35 -4.98 -14.50
CA ILE A 696 -11.04 -6.28 -14.60
C ILE A 696 -12.50 -6.06 -15.00
N GLU A 697 -13.20 -5.07 -14.42
CA GLU A 697 -14.59 -4.79 -14.80
C GLU A 697 -14.72 -4.25 -16.23
N ASN A 698 -13.79 -3.39 -16.66
CA ASN A 698 -13.77 -2.90 -18.03
C ASN A 698 -13.52 -4.03 -19.04
N HIS A 699 -12.71 -5.04 -18.69
CA HIS A 699 -12.61 -6.26 -19.49
C HIS A 699 -13.94 -7.03 -19.54
N ARG A 700 -14.60 -7.20 -18.40
CA ARG A 700 -15.83 -8.03 -18.28
C ARG A 700 -17.06 -7.39 -18.95
N THR A 701 -17.28 -6.09 -18.73
CA THR A 701 -18.53 -5.42 -19.12
C THR A 701 -18.34 -4.05 -19.77
N GLY A 702 -17.19 -3.41 -19.58
CA GLY A 702 -16.95 -2.02 -19.98
C GLY A 702 -17.74 -1.01 -19.15
N LEU A 703 -18.13 -1.34 -17.92
CA LEU A 703 -18.99 -0.52 -17.07
C LEU A 703 -18.48 0.90 -16.92
N VAL A 704 -17.22 1.05 -16.49
CA VAL A 704 -16.65 2.36 -16.20
C VAL A 704 -16.40 3.15 -17.49
N TRP A 705 -15.90 2.51 -18.52
CA TRP A 705 -15.76 3.08 -19.86
C TRP A 705 -17.07 3.66 -20.40
N LYS A 706 -18.17 2.88 -20.36
CA LYS A 706 -19.48 3.34 -20.82
C LYS A 706 -19.94 4.59 -20.09
N ASN A 707 -19.79 4.61 -18.77
CA ASN A 707 -20.26 5.74 -17.95
C ASN A 707 -19.39 6.98 -18.17
N PHE A 708 -18.06 6.86 -18.19
CA PHE A 708 -17.21 8.02 -18.46
C PHE A 708 -17.44 8.60 -19.87
N MET A 709 -17.47 7.75 -20.90
CA MET A 709 -17.66 8.17 -22.29
C MET A 709 -19.07 8.73 -22.58
N ALA A 710 -20.06 8.47 -21.72
CA ALA A 710 -21.40 9.03 -21.83
C ALA A 710 -21.49 10.51 -21.42
N ASN A 711 -20.43 11.09 -20.86
CA ASN A 711 -20.39 12.51 -20.51
C ASN A 711 -20.41 13.36 -21.80
N PRO A 712 -21.32 14.35 -21.92
CA PRO A 712 -21.55 15.08 -23.16
C PRO A 712 -20.35 15.92 -23.62
N GLU A 713 -19.43 16.23 -22.72
CA GLU A 713 -18.24 17.04 -23.01
C GLU A 713 -17.12 16.22 -23.69
N ILE A 714 -17.08 14.90 -23.52
CA ILE A 714 -15.96 14.07 -23.95
C ILE A 714 -15.91 13.88 -25.46
N ALA A 715 -17.03 13.50 -26.11
CA ALA A 715 -17.04 13.24 -27.56
C ALA A 715 -16.68 14.51 -28.38
N PRO A 716 -17.18 15.72 -28.08
CA PRO A 716 -16.72 16.95 -28.73
C PRO A 716 -15.23 17.22 -28.60
N ALA A 717 -14.65 16.96 -27.40
CA ALA A 717 -13.22 17.14 -27.17
C ALA A 717 -12.38 16.17 -28.01
N LEU A 718 -12.73 14.89 -28.03
CA LEU A 718 -12.07 13.88 -28.88
C LEU A 718 -12.13 14.26 -30.37
N ASN A 719 -13.27 14.74 -30.86
CA ASN A 719 -13.39 15.23 -32.22
C ASN A 719 -12.51 16.46 -32.49
N ALA A 720 -12.42 17.40 -31.54
CA ALA A 720 -11.58 18.60 -31.66
C ALA A 720 -10.07 18.26 -31.66
N ILE A 721 -9.66 17.24 -30.91
CA ILE A 721 -8.31 16.69 -30.94
C ILE A 721 -8.01 15.99 -32.28
N GLY A 722 -9.01 15.47 -32.94
CA GLY A 722 -8.89 14.74 -34.23
C GLY A 722 -8.94 13.22 -34.10
N PHE A 723 -9.52 12.70 -33.02
CA PHE A 723 -9.82 11.27 -32.93
C PHE A 723 -10.82 10.85 -34.00
N LYS A 724 -10.62 9.70 -34.57
CA LYS A 724 -11.44 9.12 -35.64
C LYS A 724 -11.71 7.66 -35.33
N PRO A 725 -12.85 7.10 -35.83
CA PRO A 725 -13.08 5.66 -35.81
C PRO A 725 -11.91 4.92 -36.45
N ASP A 726 -11.41 3.91 -35.74
CA ASP A 726 -10.42 2.98 -36.24
C ASP A 726 -11.06 1.59 -36.30
N ARG A 727 -11.48 1.22 -37.50
CA ARG A 727 -11.99 -0.13 -37.73
C ARG A 727 -10.77 -1.01 -37.92
N GLU A 728 -10.46 -1.80 -36.93
CA GLU A 728 -9.49 -2.89 -37.09
C GLU A 728 -9.89 -3.73 -38.31
N LYS A 729 -8.96 -3.91 -39.25
CA LYS A 729 -9.14 -4.75 -40.43
C LYS A 729 -8.91 -6.21 -40.07
#